data_aec54f08a29e94287945821bb45d8ed4
#
_entry.id   aec54f08a29e94287945821bb45d8ed4
#
_cell.length_a   1.000
_cell.length_b   1.000
_cell.length_c   1.000
_cell.angle_alpha   90.00
_cell.angle_beta   90.00
_cell.angle_gamma   90.00
#
_symmetry.space_group_name_H-M   'P 1'
#
loop_
_entity.id
_entity.type
_entity.pdbx_description
1 polymer ?
#
loop_
_entity_poly.entity_id
_entity_poly.type
_entity_poly.pdbx_seq_one_letter_code
_entity_poly.pdbx_strand_id
1 'polypeptide(L)'
;MQERYVPADVEAAVQRDWRDTDAYLTKEDSQKPKFFCVSMLPYPSGKLHMGHVRNYTINDVMYRYLRMNGYNTLMPMGWDAFGMPAENAAMANGVPPAKWTYDNIAYMKGQMQSMGLAIDWSREIATCKPDYYKWNQWLFLKMLEKGIAYKKTGTVNWDPVDQTVLANEQVIDGRGWRSGALIEKREIPMYYLRITQYADELLDDLDGLGWPERVKIMQQNWIGKSFGVNFGFPYELDGEQKLLRVFTTRADTIMGVTFCAVAAEHPLATRLAEGRPELLAFIEECKQGGVAEADMATMEKKGVATGFSVKHPLTGEPVPVWIGNYVLMSYGEGAVMGVPAHDERDFAFANKYGLPMRQVIAVDGETWSREAWQEWYGDKSKGVNVNSGKYDGLGHEAAVDAVSADLNAGGFGDKQVTWRLRDWGVSRQRYWGTPIPIIHCPSCGDVPVPEADLPVVLPEDLVPDGTGNPLAKSEAFLNCSCPKCGAPAKRETDTMDTFVNSSWYFSRYTAPDATTMVNARTDHWMPMDQYIGGIEHAILHLLYSRFWTKVMRDLGLVKFGEPAKNLLTQGMVLNETFYREDANGKKTWFNPADVTVTHDDKGRPVGAVLNGDGQPVVLGGIEKMSKSKNNGVDPQLLIDQHGADTARLFTMFAAPPEQQLEWSGAGVEGASRFLRRVWAFASANREALVTRDALDATALDETAKALRREIHAVLKQADFDYQRLQYNTVVSAAMKMLNAIEGAKGAPGAVLRETYGILLRVLYPVVPHLTFALWRELAYADEFGPLLDAPWPKVDEAALEQAEIELVLQINGKVRGAVKVAKDASREVIEAAALADEAFAKFGEGKPAKKVIVVPGRLVNVVV
;
A
#
# COMPACT_ATOMS: atom_id res chain seq x y z
N MET A 1 16.41 -35.10 -21.82
CA MET A 1 16.20 -34.55 -20.43
C MET A 1 17.46 -34.88 -19.61
N GLN A 2 18.00 -33.88 -18.92
CA GLN A 2 19.14 -34.08 -18.01
C GLN A 2 18.68 -34.86 -16.75
N GLU A 3 19.54 -35.71 -16.22
CA GLU A 3 19.24 -36.49 -15.02
C GLU A 3 19.11 -35.61 -13.78
N ARG A 4 19.98 -34.59 -13.67
CA ARG A 4 19.98 -33.61 -12.56
C ARG A 4 19.38 -32.29 -12.96
N TYR A 5 18.65 -31.69 -12.04
CA TYR A 5 18.15 -30.34 -12.18
C TYR A 5 19.24 -29.29 -11.98
N VAL A 6 19.53 -28.54 -13.02
CA VAL A 6 20.47 -27.39 -12.99
C VAL A 6 19.67 -26.13 -13.29
N PRO A 7 19.30 -25.37 -12.27
CA PRO A 7 18.41 -24.22 -12.43
C PRO A 7 18.88 -23.22 -13.49
N ALA A 8 20.16 -22.85 -13.48
CA ALA A 8 20.70 -21.87 -14.42
C ALA A 8 20.51 -22.29 -15.88
N ASP A 9 20.74 -23.56 -16.22
CA ASP A 9 20.60 -24.06 -17.59
C ASP A 9 19.13 -24.10 -18.03
N VAL A 10 18.25 -24.59 -17.14
CA VAL A 10 16.81 -24.69 -17.40
C VAL A 10 16.21 -23.30 -17.59
N GLU A 11 16.51 -22.38 -16.69
CA GLU A 11 15.95 -21.01 -16.71
C GLU A 11 16.45 -20.24 -17.93
N ALA A 12 17.73 -20.32 -18.26
CA ALA A 12 18.27 -19.68 -19.46
C ALA A 12 17.64 -20.18 -20.76
N ALA A 13 17.45 -21.50 -20.87
CA ALA A 13 16.84 -22.11 -22.05
C ALA A 13 15.36 -21.72 -22.21
N VAL A 14 14.60 -21.76 -21.12
CA VAL A 14 13.17 -21.42 -21.11
C VAL A 14 12.96 -19.92 -21.39
N GLN A 15 13.73 -19.05 -20.77
CA GLN A 15 13.64 -17.60 -21.00
C GLN A 15 13.99 -17.24 -22.46
N ARG A 16 14.93 -17.93 -23.07
CA ARG A 16 15.26 -17.78 -24.48
C ARG A 16 14.09 -18.15 -25.38
N ASP A 17 13.46 -19.27 -25.13
CA ASP A 17 12.26 -19.72 -25.85
C ASP A 17 11.12 -18.69 -25.74
N TRP A 18 10.87 -18.17 -24.56
CA TRP A 18 9.83 -17.16 -24.34
C TRP A 18 10.12 -15.85 -25.10
N ARG A 19 11.38 -15.42 -25.19
CA ARG A 19 11.76 -14.26 -25.99
C ARG A 19 11.59 -14.53 -27.48
N ASP A 20 12.06 -15.67 -27.95
CA ASP A 20 12.04 -16.02 -29.38
C ASP A 20 10.62 -16.21 -29.92
N THR A 21 9.68 -16.53 -29.06
CA THR A 21 8.25 -16.75 -29.39
C THR A 21 7.35 -15.57 -29.03
N ASP A 22 7.89 -14.46 -28.53
CA ASP A 22 7.09 -13.32 -28.01
C ASP A 22 5.98 -13.79 -27.05
N ALA A 23 6.32 -14.71 -26.15
CA ALA A 23 5.37 -15.43 -25.32
C ALA A 23 4.44 -14.53 -24.49
N TYR A 24 4.88 -13.36 -24.13
CA TYR A 24 4.14 -12.40 -23.28
C TYR A 24 3.65 -11.16 -24.00
N LEU A 25 3.77 -11.12 -25.32
CA LEU A 25 3.19 -10.05 -26.11
C LEU A 25 1.66 -10.13 -26.06
N THR A 26 1.03 -9.08 -25.57
CA THR A 26 -0.42 -9.03 -25.38
C THR A 26 -1.12 -8.75 -26.70
N LYS A 27 -2.17 -9.51 -27.00
CA LYS A 27 -2.98 -9.36 -28.22
C LYS A 27 -4.12 -8.38 -27.96
N GLU A 28 -4.21 -7.33 -28.78
CA GLU A 28 -5.25 -6.31 -28.67
C GLU A 28 -6.60 -6.77 -29.23
N ASP A 29 -6.60 -7.69 -30.17
CA ASP A 29 -7.79 -8.17 -30.92
C ASP A 29 -8.36 -9.48 -30.34
N SER A 30 -7.94 -9.89 -29.16
CA SER A 30 -8.41 -11.12 -28.53
C SER A 30 -9.90 -11.05 -28.18
N GLN A 31 -10.62 -12.14 -28.46
CA GLN A 31 -12.02 -12.32 -28.04
C GLN A 31 -12.16 -12.84 -26.60
N LYS A 32 -11.04 -13.19 -25.95
CA LYS A 32 -11.03 -13.63 -24.57
C LYS A 32 -11.32 -12.45 -23.63
N PRO A 33 -11.95 -12.68 -22.47
CA PRO A 33 -12.12 -11.64 -21.47
C PRO A 33 -10.76 -11.09 -21.04
N LYS A 34 -10.68 -9.77 -20.92
CA LYS A 34 -9.43 -9.09 -20.52
C LYS A 34 -9.19 -9.21 -19.02
N PHE A 35 -7.92 -9.22 -18.63
CA PHE A 35 -7.51 -9.01 -17.26
C PHE A 35 -6.25 -8.14 -17.23
N PHE A 36 -6.34 -7.00 -16.56
CA PHE A 36 -5.24 -6.06 -16.44
C PHE A 36 -4.72 -6.04 -15.01
N CYS A 37 -3.53 -6.63 -14.81
CA CYS A 37 -2.88 -6.74 -13.51
C CYS A 37 -1.59 -5.92 -13.49
N VAL A 38 -1.47 -5.03 -12.51
CA VAL A 38 -0.39 -4.06 -12.41
C VAL A 38 0.24 -4.12 -11.02
N SER A 39 1.56 -4.26 -10.98
CA SER A 39 2.36 -3.95 -9.81
C SER A 39 2.68 -2.46 -9.80
N MET A 40 2.68 -1.84 -8.62
CA MET A 40 3.10 -0.44 -8.50
C MET A 40 4.50 -0.29 -9.08
N LEU A 41 4.64 0.73 -9.91
CA LEU A 41 5.83 0.92 -10.72
C LEU A 41 7.05 1.24 -9.84
N PRO A 42 8.20 0.57 -10.08
CA PRO A 42 9.37 0.74 -9.24
C PRO A 42 10.11 2.04 -9.54
N TYR A 43 10.79 2.53 -8.52
CA TYR A 43 11.80 3.57 -8.65
C TYR A 43 13.16 2.91 -9.00
N PRO A 44 13.89 3.38 -10.03
CA PRO A 44 15.18 2.80 -10.42
C PRO A 44 16.30 3.21 -9.45
N SER A 45 16.37 2.58 -8.29
CA SER A 45 17.22 2.96 -7.15
C SER A 45 18.54 2.18 -7.05
N GLY A 46 18.90 1.43 -8.07
CA GLY A 46 20.14 0.66 -8.18
C GLY A 46 19.94 -0.82 -8.41
N LYS A 47 19.25 -1.52 -7.54
CA LYS A 47 18.93 -2.95 -7.68
C LYS A 47 17.60 -3.29 -7.03
N LEU A 48 17.00 -4.40 -7.45
CA LEU A 48 15.82 -4.94 -6.81
C LEU A 48 16.13 -5.34 -5.35
N HIS A 49 15.13 -5.26 -4.49
CA HIS A 49 15.13 -5.85 -3.17
C HIS A 49 14.04 -6.93 -3.06
N MET A 50 14.06 -7.73 -1.99
CA MET A 50 13.14 -8.86 -1.84
C MET A 50 11.66 -8.46 -1.80
N GLY A 51 11.35 -7.23 -1.42
CA GLY A 51 9.98 -6.70 -1.53
C GLY A 51 9.51 -6.60 -2.98
N HIS A 52 10.37 -6.18 -3.90
CA HIS A 52 10.10 -6.21 -5.35
C HIS A 52 9.90 -7.63 -5.86
N VAL A 53 10.80 -8.54 -5.48
CA VAL A 53 10.70 -9.96 -5.88
C VAL A 53 9.35 -10.54 -5.47
N ARG A 54 8.94 -10.31 -4.23
CA ARG A 54 7.65 -10.76 -3.70
C ARG A 54 6.47 -10.17 -4.47
N ASN A 55 6.45 -8.84 -4.64
CA ASN A 55 5.38 -8.13 -5.34
C ASN A 55 5.20 -8.65 -6.76
N TYR A 56 6.27 -8.66 -7.54
CA TYR A 56 6.19 -9.04 -8.95
C TYR A 56 5.90 -10.53 -9.14
N THR A 57 6.34 -11.37 -8.22
CA THR A 57 5.99 -12.79 -8.23
C THR A 57 4.51 -13.00 -7.94
N ILE A 58 3.92 -12.30 -6.98
CA ILE A 58 2.47 -12.34 -6.71
C ILE A 58 1.67 -12.01 -7.98
N ASN A 59 2.04 -10.93 -8.66
CA ASN A 59 1.38 -10.51 -9.89
C ASN A 59 1.56 -11.52 -11.02
N ASP A 60 2.76 -12.05 -11.18
CA ASP A 60 3.10 -13.04 -12.20
C ASP A 60 2.35 -14.35 -12.00
N VAL A 61 2.22 -14.81 -10.77
CA VAL A 61 1.41 -16.00 -10.43
C VAL A 61 -0.05 -15.81 -10.86
N MET A 62 -0.62 -14.65 -10.56
CA MET A 62 -1.98 -14.30 -10.98
C MET A 62 -2.12 -14.27 -12.49
N TYR A 63 -1.19 -13.64 -13.20
CA TYR A 63 -1.14 -13.59 -14.66
C TYR A 63 -1.21 -15.00 -15.27
N ARG A 64 -0.35 -15.91 -14.79
CA ARG A 64 -0.23 -17.28 -15.36
C ARG A 64 -1.46 -18.12 -15.07
N TYR A 65 -1.98 -18.07 -13.85
CA TYR A 65 -3.21 -18.76 -13.48
C TYR A 65 -4.40 -18.30 -14.32
N LEU A 66 -4.59 -16.99 -14.49
CA LEU A 66 -5.70 -16.43 -15.27
C LEU A 66 -5.58 -16.71 -16.76
N ARG A 67 -4.36 -16.68 -17.30
CA ARG A 67 -4.13 -17.05 -18.71
C ARG A 67 -4.53 -18.49 -19.00
N MET A 68 -4.20 -19.42 -18.11
CA MET A 68 -4.65 -20.83 -18.21
C MET A 68 -6.17 -20.98 -18.07
N ASN A 69 -6.83 -20.03 -17.40
CA ASN A 69 -8.29 -20.00 -17.27
C ASN A 69 -8.99 -19.22 -18.40
N GLY A 70 -8.29 -18.92 -19.48
CA GLY A 70 -8.86 -18.38 -20.70
C GLY A 70 -8.95 -16.87 -20.76
N TYR A 71 -8.27 -16.13 -19.90
CA TYR A 71 -8.19 -14.67 -19.95
C TYR A 71 -7.10 -14.18 -20.91
N ASN A 72 -7.34 -13.03 -21.53
CA ASN A 72 -6.32 -12.23 -22.18
C ASN A 72 -5.71 -11.29 -21.13
N THR A 73 -4.58 -11.67 -20.58
CA THR A 73 -3.95 -10.98 -19.45
C THR A 73 -2.85 -10.03 -19.93
N LEU A 74 -2.81 -8.84 -19.33
CA LEU A 74 -1.77 -7.84 -19.54
C LEU A 74 -1.05 -7.58 -18.22
N MET A 75 0.27 -7.78 -18.21
CA MET A 75 1.17 -7.42 -17.13
C MET A 75 2.29 -6.53 -17.68
N PRO A 76 2.16 -5.21 -17.61
CA PRO A 76 3.19 -4.27 -18.06
C PRO A 76 4.19 -3.96 -16.96
N MET A 77 5.26 -3.28 -17.33
CA MET A 77 6.25 -2.72 -16.40
C MET A 77 6.80 -1.39 -16.94
N GLY A 78 7.23 -0.55 -16.01
CA GLY A 78 7.85 0.73 -16.30
C GLY A 78 8.60 1.26 -15.09
N TRP A 79 8.96 2.55 -15.16
CA TRP A 79 9.88 3.15 -14.20
C TRP A 79 9.36 4.50 -13.73
N ASP A 80 9.21 4.65 -12.42
CA ASP A 80 9.03 5.93 -11.76
C ASP A 80 10.40 6.57 -11.59
N ALA A 81 10.82 7.36 -12.59
CA ALA A 81 12.23 7.64 -12.82
C ALA A 81 12.65 9.08 -12.47
N PHE A 82 11.75 9.89 -11.93
CA PHE A 82 12.05 11.22 -11.42
C PHE A 82 12.21 11.22 -9.89
N GLY A 83 12.82 12.26 -9.35
CA GLY A 83 12.82 12.53 -7.92
C GLY A 83 14.19 12.67 -7.26
N MET A 84 14.16 12.93 -5.97
CA MET A 84 15.32 13.23 -5.14
C MET A 84 16.37 12.14 -5.04
N PRO A 85 16.04 10.84 -5.01
CA PRO A 85 17.10 9.83 -4.92
C PRO A 85 18.11 9.90 -6.07
N ALA A 86 17.64 10.19 -7.30
CA ALA A 86 18.53 10.38 -8.44
C ALA A 86 19.38 11.65 -8.32
N GLU A 87 18.80 12.76 -7.87
CA GLU A 87 19.55 14.01 -7.64
C GLU A 87 20.60 13.84 -6.54
N ASN A 88 20.27 13.17 -5.44
CA ASN A 88 21.21 12.93 -4.34
C ASN A 88 22.37 12.04 -4.77
N ALA A 89 22.08 10.98 -5.54
CA ALA A 89 23.12 10.11 -6.10
C ALA A 89 24.00 10.87 -7.12
N ALA A 90 23.39 11.71 -7.94
CA ALA A 90 24.09 12.57 -8.91
C ALA A 90 25.07 13.52 -8.22
N MET A 91 24.64 14.19 -7.15
CA MET A 91 25.52 15.04 -6.35
C MET A 91 26.68 14.27 -5.72
N ALA A 92 26.40 13.09 -5.14
CA ALA A 92 27.42 12.27 -4.50
C ALA A 92 28.46 11.74 -5.48
N ASN A 93 28.09 11.50 -6.72
CA ASN A 93 28.96 10.88 -7.74
C ASN A 93 29.44 11.87 -8.81
N GLY A 94 29.01 13.13 -8.77
CA GLY A 94 29.40 14.15 -9.77
C GLY A 94 28.93 13.84 -11.20
N VAL A 95 27.78 13.19 -11.35
CA VAL A 95 27.18 12.78 -12.63
C VAL A 95 25.77 13.36 -12.80
N PRO A 96 25.24 13.51 -14.04
CA PRO A 96 23.84 13.89 -14.22
C PRO A 96 22.88 12.84 -13.66
N PRO A 97 21.71 13.24 -13.09
CA PRO A 97 20.68 12.30 -12.63
C PRO A 97 20.19 11.34 -13.72
N ALA A 98 20.11 11.80 -14.97
CA ALA A 98 19.71 10.99 -16.12
C ALA A 98 20.59 9.75 -16.30
N LYS A 99 21.90 9.91 -16.24
CA LYS A 99 22.84 8.78 -16.40
C LYS A 99 22.63 7.73 -15.32
N TRP A 100 22.59 8.14 -14.08
CA TRP A 100 22.34 7.25 -12.94
C TRP A 100 21.00 6.50 -13.09
N THR A 101 19.96 7.22 -13.49
CA THR A 101 18.63 6.68 -13.68
C THR A 101 18.59 5.63 -14.80
N TYR A 102 19.15 5.93 -15.98
CA TYR A 102 19.14 4.99 -17.10
C TYR A 102 20.01 3.76 -16.86
N ASP A 103 21.15 3.90 -16.19
CA ASP A 103 22.00 2.79 -15.79
C ASP A 103 21.25 1.84 -14.82
N ASN A 104 20.53 2.40 -13.87
CA ASN A 104 19.72 1.62 -12.92
C ASN A 104 18.52 0.93 -13.58
N ILE A 105 17.85 1.59 -14.53
CA ILE A 105 16.78 0.99 -15.32
C ILE A 105 17.30 -0.25 -16.05
N ALA A 106 18.43 -0.12 -16.74
CA ALA A 106 19.01 -1.24 -17.50
C ALA A 106 19.36 -2.43 -16.58
N TYR A 107 19.96 -2.17 -15.43
CA TYR A 107 20.34 -3.20 -14.47
C TYR A 107 19.13 -3.88 -13.84
N MET A 108 18.17 -3.12 -13.34
CA MET A 108 16.96 -3.66 -12.69
C MET A 108 16.07 -4.41 -13.68
N LYS A 109 16.02 -3.96 -14.95
CA LYS A 109 15.33 -4.67 -16.04
C LYS A 109 15.94 -6.05 -16.25
N GLY A 110 17.26 -6.13 -16.29
CA GLY A 110 17.98 -7.41 -16.37
C GLY A 110 17.66 -8.36 -15.22
N GLN A 111 17.57 -7.82 -14.00
CA GLN A 111 17.17 -8.61 -12.83
C GLN A 111 15.71 -9.12 -12.95
N MET A 112 14.77 -8.29 -13.40
CA MET A 112 13.38 -8.73 -13.62
C MET A 112 13.28 -9.81 -14.70
N GLN A 113 14.06 -9.67 -15.76
CA GLN A 113 14.12 -10.68 -16.82
C GLN A 113 14.67 -12.02 -16.30
N SER A 114 15.67 -11.98 -15.42
CA SER A 114 16.23 -13.20 -14.81
C SER A 114 15.26 -13.90 -13.86
N MET A 115 14.24 -13.20 -13.35
CA MET A 115 13.15 -13.80 -12.58
C MET A 115 12.11 -14.53 -13.44
N GLY A 116 12.16 -14.38 -14.76
CA GLY A 116 11.22 -15.01 -15.68
C GLY A 116 9.81 -14.45 -15.64
N LEU A 117 9.65 -13.18 -15.28
CA LEU A 117 8.34 -12.53 -15.18
C LEU A 117 7.66 -12.41 -16.55
N ALA A 118 6.34 -12.60 -16.57
CA ALA A 118 5.50 -12.55 -17.76
C ALA A 118 5.19 -11.10 -18.19
N ILE A 119 6.19 -10.27 -18.22
CA ILE A 119 6.06 -8.84 -18.54
C ILE A 119 6.01 -8.63 -20.04
N ASP A 120 5.00 -7.90 -20.51
CA ASP A 120 4.94 -7.35 -21.86
C ASP A 120 5.81 -6.09 -21.96
N TRP A 121 7.09 -6.26 -22.29
CA TRP A 121 8.05 -5.17 -22.38
C TRP A 121 7.80 -4.20 -23.54
N SER A 122 6.93 -4.54 -24.50
CA SER A 122 6.52 -3.60 -25.55
C SER A 122 5.76 -2.40 -25.00
N ARG A 123 5.30 -2.48 -23.77
CA ARG A 123 4.55 -1.42 -23.08
C ARG A 123 5.37 -0.67 -22.04
N GLU A 124 6.70 -0.88 -22.05
CA GLU A 124 7.62 -0.21 -21.14
C GLU A 124 7.57 1.31 -21.28
N ILE A 125 7.45 1.99 -20.14
CA ILE A 125 7.53 3.45 -20.04
C ILE A 125 8.52 3.86 -18.96
N ALA A 126 9.11 5.06 -19.10
CA ALA A 126 9.88 5.72 -18.07
C ALA A 126 9.36 7.14 -17.89
N THR A 127 8.99 7.51 -16.67
CA THR A 127 8.35 8.79 -16.40
C THR A 127 9.27 10.00 -16.67
N CYS A 128 10.60 9.77 -16.69
CA CYS A 128 11.59 10.80 -16.98
C CYS A 128 11.79 11.08 -18.48
N LYS A 129 11.13 10.35 -19.35
CA LYS A 129 11.24 10.57 -20.81
C LYS A 129 10.21 11.59 -21.31
N PRO A 130 10.59 12.44 -22.27
CA PRO A 130 9.72 13.50 -22.81
C PRO A 130 8.40 12.98 -23.40
N ASP A 131 8.39 11.80 -24.01
CA ASP A 131 7.20 11.18 -24.58
C ASP A 131 6.15 10.78 -23.51
N TYR A 132 6.58 10.64 -22.26
CA TYR A 132 5.70 10.43 -21.12
C TYR A 132 5.32 11.76 -20.45
N TYR A 133 6.27 12.55 -19.96
CA TYR A 133 5.95 13.73 -19.16
C TYR A 133 5.34 14.88 -19.98
N LYS A 134 5.45 14.87 -21.30
CA LYS A 134 4.67 15.74 -22.17
C LYS A 134 3.19 15.78 -21.76
N TRP A 135 2.64 14.63 -21.40
CA TRP A 135 1.22 14.52 -21.08
C TRP A 135 0.90 15.02 -19.68
N ASN A 136 1.84 14.99 -18.74
CA ASN A 136 1.72 15.69 -17.47
C ASN A 136 1.58 17.19 -17.70
N GLN A 137 2.42 17.73 -18.57
CA GLN A 137 2.39 19.15 -18.94
C GLN A 137 1.09 19.52 -19.66
N TRP A 138 0.69 18.72 -20.61
CA TRP A 138 -0.54 18.94 -21.36
C TRP A 138 -1.77 18.92 -20.46
N LEU A 139 -1.91 17.94 -19.58
CA LEU A 139 -3.04 17.86 -18.67
C LEU A 139 -3.02 18.98 -17.64
N PHE A 140 -1.85 19.38 -17.16
CA PHE A 140 -1.70 20.55 -16.31
C PHE A 140 -2.27 21.82 -16.98
N LEU A 141 -1.96 22.04 -18.26
CA LEU A 141 -2.53 23.16 -19.00
C LEU A 141 -4.05 23.07 -19.15
N LYS A 142 -4.59 21.88 -19.37
CA LYS A 142 -6.05 21.67 -19.41
C LYS A 142 -6.70 21.95 -18.04
N MET A 143 -6.07 21.51 -16.96
CA MET A 143 -6.53 21.82 -15.61
C MET A 143 -6.45 23.31 -15.29
N LEU A 144 -5.43 24.00 -15.79
CA LEU A 144 -5.29 25.44 -15.64
C LEU A 144 -6.41 26.21 -16.34
N GLU A 145 -6.76 25.81 -17.57
CA GLU A 145 -7.90 26.35 -18.34
C GLU A 145 -9.24 26.16 -17.60
N LYS A 146 -9.40 25.04 -16.88
CA LYS A 146 -10.63 24.73 -16.13
C LYS A 146 -10.64 25.28 -14.70
N GLY A 147 -9.56 25.93 -14.26
CA GLY A 147 -9.40 26.40 -12.88
C GLY A 147 -9.18 25.32 -11.84
N ILE A 148 -8.94 24.05 -12.26
CA ILE A 148 -8.54 22.95 -11.38
C ILE A 148 -7.11 23.17 -10.90
N ALA A 149 -6.22 23.61 -11.79
CA ALA A 149 -4.90 24.11 -11.43
C ALA A 149 -4.95 25.63 -11.24
N TYR A 150 -4.28 26.13 -10.21
CA TYR A 150 -4.20 27.56 -9.92
C TYR A 150 -2.94 27.88 -9.13
N LYS A 151 -2.53 29.16 -9.17
CA LYS A 151 -1.37 29.66 -8.43
C LYS A 151 -1.82 30.44 -7.21
N LYS A 152 -1.23 30.15 -6.07
CA LYS A 152 -1.36 30.98 -4.87
C LYS A 152 -0.08 30.96 -4.05
N THR A 153 0.09 31.96 -3.19
CA THR A 153 1.13 31.96 -2.18
C THR A 153 0.69 31.09 -0.99
N GLY A 154 1.52 30.13 -0.60
CA GLY A 154 1.26 29.23 0.52
C GLY A 154 2.44 29.17 1.47
N THR A 155 2.18 28.91 2.76
CA THR A 155 3.22 28.69 3.77
C THR A 155 3.81 27.29 3.63
N VAL A 156 5.12 27.20 3.51
CA VAL A 156 5.86 25.96 3.28
C VAL A 156 7.05 25.84 4.23
N ASN A 157 7.57 24.61 4.41
CA ASN A 157 8.81 24.36 5.10
C ASN A 157 9.98 24.63 4.13
N TRP A 158 10.74 25.65 4.38
CA TRP A 158 11.88 26.03 3.58
C TRP A 158 13.20 25.62 4.25
N ASP A 159 14.04 24.88 3.53
CA ASP A 159 15.41 24.62 3.95
C ASP A 159 16.34 25.72 3.38
N PRO A 160 16.94 26.59 4.22
CA PRO A 160 17.75 27.70 3.75
C PRO A 160 19.11 27.26 3.21
N VAL A 161 19.60 26.05 3.56
CA VAL A 161 20.87 25.50 3.07
C VAL A 161 20.66 24.81 1.73
N ASP A 162 19.66 23.92 1.65
CA ASP A 162 19.34 23.22 0.41
C ASP A 162 18.53 24.08 -0.58
N GLN A 163 18.06 25.26 -0.15
CA GLN A 163 17.27 26.21 -0.93
C GLN A 163 16.07 25.56 -1.64
N THR A 164 15.28 24.85 -0.87
CA THR A 164 14.13 24.10 -1.40
C THR A 164 13.02 23.98 -0.36
N VAL A 165 11.80 23.75 -0.85
CA VAL A 165 10.67 23.34 -0.04
C VAL A 165 10.83 21.88 0.35
N LEU A 166 10.60 21.56 1.62
CA LEU A 166 10.54 20.21 2.14
C LEU A 166 9.10 19.82 2.46
N ALA A 167 8.73 18.60 2.12
CA ALA A 167 7.51 17.98 2.64
C ALA A 167 7.61 17.83 4.16
N ASN A 168 6.46 17.73 4.85
CA ASN A 168 6.46 17.60 6.32
C ASN A 168 7.27 16.39 6.80
N GLU A 169 7.24 15.29 6.05
CA GLU A 169 7.97 14.06 6.34
C GLU A 169 9.50 14.20 6.23
N GLN A 170 9.96 15.26 5.62
CA GLN A 170 11.39 15.59 5.45
C GLN A 170 11.91 16.54 6.53
N VAL A 171 11.07 16.92 7.46
CA VAL A 171 11.46 17.76 8.61
C VAL A 171 11.50 16.87 9.86
N ILE A 172 12.68 16.76 10.47
CA ILE A 172 12.91 15.98 11.68
C ILE A 172 13.37 16.92 12.80
N ASP A 173 12.61 16.97 13.87
CA ASP A 173 12.88 17.87 15.00
C ASP A 173 13.11 19.34 14.57
N GLY A 174 12.30 19.82 13.62
CA GLY A 174 12.39 21.19 13.09
C GLY A 174 13.57 21.43 12.16
N ARG A 175 14.28 20.38 11.75
CA ARG A 175 15.47 20.47 10.88
C ARG A 175 15.28 19.69 9.59
N GLY A 176 15.90 20.18 8.52
CA GLY A 176 15.96 19.44 7.26
C GLY A 176 16.66 18.10 7.43
N TRP A 177 16.06 17.02 6.98
CA TRP A 177 16.56 15.64 7.13
C TRP A 177 17.94 15.42 6.51
N ARG A 178 18.28 16.21 5.48
CA ARG A 178 19.54 16.12 4.75
C ARG A 178 20.56 17.16 5.22
N SER A 179 20.16 18.42 5.24
CA SER A 179 21.04 19.55 5.57
C SER A 179 21.33 19.69 7.06
N GLY A 180 20.42 19.22 7.93
CA GLY A 180 20.43 19.50 9.36
C GLY A 180 20.12 20.95 9.73
N ALA A 181 19.81 21.81 8.73
CA ALA A 181 19.49 23.21 8.97
C ALA A 181 18.12 23.36 9.62
N LEU A 182 17.98 24.38 10.48
CA LEU A 182 16.68 24.79 10.98
C LEU A 182 15.78 25.21 9.80
N ILE A 183 14.59 24.65 9.75
CA ILE A 183 13.60 24.92 8.71
C ILE A 183 12.94 26.27 9.00
N GLU A 184 12.79 27.07 7.96
CA GLU A 184 12.05 28.32 7.99
C GLU A 184 10.67 28.13 7.36
N LYS A 185 9.65 28.71 7.96
CA LYS A 185 8.36 28.86 7.27
C LYS A 185 8.44 30.06 6.34
N ARG A 186 8.23 29.82 5.06
CA ARG A 186 8.19 30.86 4.03
C ARG A 186 6.88 30.81 3.27
N GLU A 187 6.46 31.95 2.82
CA GLU A 187 5.37 32.07 1.85
C GLU A 187 5.95 32.08 0.44
N ILE A 188 5.60 31.08 -0.33
CA ILE A 188 6.09 30.87 -1.69
C ILE A 188 4.92 30.74 -2.64
N PRO A 189 4.92 31.44 -3.80
CA PRO A 189 3.92 31.22 -4.82
C PRO A 189 4.14 29.85 -5.47
N MET A 190 3.12 29.00 -5.47
CA MET A 190 3.14 27.65 -6.03
C MET A 190 1.85 27.35 -6.78
N TYR A 191 1.91 26.38 -7.67
CA TYR A 191 0.72 25.80 -8.29
C TYR A 191 0.10 24.73 -7.41
N TYR A 192 -1.24 24.77 -7.35
CA TYR A 192 -2.07 23.82 -6.61
C TYR A 192 -3.10 23.19 -7.53
N LEU A 193 -3.44 21.94 -7.26
CA LEU A 193 -4.54 21.23 -7.88
C LEU A 193 -5.71 21.11 -6.91
N ARG A 194 -6.93 21.44 -7.38
CA ARG A 194 -8.15 21.47 -6.55
C ARG A 194 -8.70 20.07 -6.27
N ILE A 195 -7.92 19.23 -5.63
CA ILE A 195 -8.38 17.91 -5.18
C ILE A 195 -9.59 18.02 -4.24
N THR A 196 -9.70 19.11 -3.49
CA THR A 196 -10.83 19.38 -2.59
C THR A 196 -12.16 19.51 -3.33
N GLN A 197 -12.17 19.90 -4.60
CA GLN A 197 -13.35 19.93 -5.44
C GLN A 197 -13.94 18.53 -5.66
N TYR A 198 -13.11 17.49 -5.54
CA TYR A 198 -13.48 16.10 -5.69
C TYR A 198 -13.65 15.36 -4.36
N ALA A 199 -13.59 16.07 -3.23
CA ALA A 199 -13.57 15.46 -1.90
C ALA A 199 -14.78 14.56 -1.63
N ASP A 200 -15.99 14.99 -1.95
CA ASP A 200 -17.21 14.18 -1.80
C ASP A 200 -17.14 12.91 -2.65
N GLU A 201 -16.80 13.03 -3.92
CA GLU A 201 -16.71 11.90 -4.84
C GLU A 201 -15.60 10.92 -4.45
N LEU A 202 -14.43 11.44 -4.02
CA LEU A 202 -13.34 10.63 -3.51
C LEU A 202 -13.74 9.83 -2.26
N LEU A 203 -14.59 10.40 -1.42
CA LEU A 203 -15.09 9.72 -0.23
C LEU A 203 -16.17 8.68 -0.58
N ASP A 204 -17.16 9.07 -1.37
CA ASP A 204 -18.33 8.23 -1.67
C ASP A 204 -17.95 7.00 -2.51
N ASP A 205 -17.05 7.16 -3.48
CA ASP A 205 -16.63 6.08 -4.37
C ASP A 205 -15.78 4.99 -3.68
N LEU A 206 -15.28 5.23 -2.47
CA LEU A 206 -14.56 4.20 -1.70
C LEU A 206 -15.40 2.95 -1.45
N ASP A 207 -16.71 3.10 -1.24
CA ASP A 207 -17.60 1.99 -0.91
C ASP A 207 -17.68 0.95 -2.03
N GLY A 208 -17.56 1.39 -3.27
CA GLY A 208 -17.61 0.52 -4.46
C GLY A 208 -16.31 -0.21 -4.80
N LEU A 209 -15.22 0.04 -4.08
CA LEU A 209 -13.90 -0.52 -4.38
C LEU A 209 -13.64 -1.84 -3.65
N GLY A 210 -13.07 -2.82 -4.35
CA GLY A 210 -12.57 -4.07 -3.78
C GLY A 210 -11.20 -3.90 -3.12
N TRP A 211 -11.05 -2.86 -2.29
CA TRP A 211 -9.81 -2.51 -1.61
C TRP A 211 -9.85 -2.97 -0.15
N PRO A 212 -8.67 -3.23 0.49
CA PRO A 212 -8.62 -3.57 1.90
C PRO A 212 -9.30 -2.50 2.77
N GLU A 213 -10.10 -2.92 3.73
CA GLU A 213 -10.89 -2.02 4.58
C GLU A 213 -10.02 -0.98 5.29
N ARG A 214 -8.86 -1.39 5.77
CA ARG A 214 -7.92 -0.45 6.41
C ARG A 214 -7.44 0.66 5.47
N VAL A 215 -7.27 0.40 4.18
CA VAL A 215 -6.89 1.42 3.19
C VAL A 215 -8.03 2.40 2.99
N LYS A 216 -9.28 1.91 2.88
CA LYS A 216 -10.46 2.75 2.80
C LYS A 216 -10.59 3.67 4.02
N ILE A 217 -10.42 3.12 5.23
CA ILE A 217 -10.45 3.90 6.47
C ILE A 217 -9.35 4.95 6.50
N MET A 218 -8.12 4.62 6.07
CA MET A 218 -7.03 5.59 5.99
C MET A 218 -7.38 6.75 5.05
N GLN A 219 -7.97 6.47 3.88
CA GLN A 219 -8.39 7.50 2.95
C GLN A 219 -9.58 8.32 3.49
N GLN A 220 -10.58 7.68 4.09
CA GLN A 220 -11.70 8.37 4.74
C GLN A 220 -11.19 9.35 5.80
N ASN A 221 -10.28 8.93 6.64
CA ASN A 221 -9.69 9.77 7.69
C ASN A 221 -8.87 10.93 7.11
N TRP A 222 -8.14 10.69 6.03
CA TRP A 222 -7.35 11.72 5.36
C TRP A 222 -8.22 12.76 4.66
N ILE A 223 -9.26 12.33 3.97
CA ILE A 223 -10.27 13.22 3.37
C ILE A 223 -10.98 14.00 4.48
N GLY A 224 -11.35 13.32 5.55
CA GLY A 224 -11.78 13.89 6.82
C GLY A 224 -12.97 14.84 6.69
N LYS A 225 -14.08 14.36 6.14
CA LYS A 225 -15.34 15.09 6.11
C LYS A 225 -15.87 15.30 7.52
N SER A 226 -16.06 16.54 7.90
CA SER A 226 -16.56 16.92 9.21
C SER A 226 -17.77 17.82 9.09
N PHE A 227 -18.78 17.53 9.88
CA PHE A 227 -19.98 18.37 10.03
C PHE A 227 -19.82 19.21 11.29
N GLY A 228 -19.98 20.49 11.17
CA GLY A 228 -19.85 21.41 12.29
C GLY A 228 -20.54 22.73 12.05
N VAL A 229 -20.17 23.71 12.85
CA VAL A 229 -20.69 25.07 12.77
C VAL A 229 -19.52 26.03 12.60
N ASN A 230 -19.58 26.86 11.58
CA ASN A 230 -18.67 27.99 11.41
C ASN A 230 -19.39 29.27 11.89
N PHE A 231 -18.80 29.94 12.84
CA PHE A 231 -19.39 31.16 13.38
C PHE A 231 -18.30 32.09 13.91
N GLY A 232 -18.70 33.37 14.16
CA GLY A 232 -17.78 34.42 14.61
C GLY A 232 -18.12 34.96 15.98
N PHE A 233 -17.09 35.24 16.75
CA PHE A 233 -17.15 36.06 17.96
C PHE A 233 -16.99 37.55 17.56
N PRO A 234 -17.99 38.40 17.76
CA PRO A 234 -17.89 39.81 17.37
C PRO A 234 -16.87 40.56 18.23
N TYR A 235 -16.13 41.46 17.61
CA TYR A 235 -15.23 42.40 18.28
C TYR A 235 -15.10 43.70 17.50
N GLU A 236 -14.64 44.71 18.18
CA GLU A 236 -14.30 45.99 17.58
C GLU A 236 -12.80 46.24 17.70
N LEU A 237 -12.16 46.58 16.60
CA LEU A 237 -10.75 46.90 16.54
C LEU A 237 -10.54 48.00 15.49
N ASP A 238 -9.78 49.03 15.86
CA ASP A 238 -9.48 50.18 14.99
C ASP A 238 -10.73 50.89 14.45
N GLY A 239 -11.85 50.85 15.23
CA GLY A 239 -13.13 51.43 14.83
C GLY A 239 -13.96 50.59 13.86
N GLU A 240 -13.53 49.41 13.57
CA GLU A 240 -14.25 48.46 12.71
C GLU A 240 -14.84 47.30 13.50
N GLN A 241 -16.08 46.95 13.16
CA GLN A 241 -16.74 45.73 13.67
C GLN A 241 -16.26 44.51 12.85
N LYS A 242 -15.76 43.51 13.54
CA LYS A 242 -15.20 42.30 12.94
C LYS A 242 -15.71 41.05 13.65
N LEU A 243 -15.51 39.89 13.04
CA LEU A 243 -15.82 38.57 13.59
C LEU A 243 -14.55 37.73 13.67
N LEU A 244 -14.22 37.22 14.85
CA LEU A 244 -13.22 36.16 14.99
C LEU A 244 -13.88 34.84 14.67
N ARG A 245 -13.63 34.31 13.47
CA ARG A 245 -14.29 33.11 12.97
C ARG A 245 -13.63 31.86 13.52
N VAL A 246 -14.46 30.93 13.95
CA VAL A 246 -14.08 29.60 14.43
C VAL A 246 -14.93 28.54 13.76
N PHE A 247 -14.38 27.36 13.64
CA PHE A 247 -15.14 26.16 13.27
C PHE A 247 -15.12 25.17 14.44
N THR A 248 -16.27 24.60 14.76
CA THR A 248 -16.37 23.58 15.81
C THR A 248 -17.31 22.45 15.41
N THR A 249 -16.95 21.22 15.76
CA THR A 249 -17.83 20.05 15.73
C THR A 249 -18.63 19.91 17.03
N ARG A 250 -18.42 20.80 18.00
CA ARG A 250 -18.99 20.78 19.35
C ARG A 250 -19.72 22.11 19.66
N ALA A 251 -20.54 22.56 18.72
CA ALA A 251 -21.36 23.75 18.97
C ALA A 251 -22.31 23.59 20.15
N ASP A 252 -22.67 22.37 20.52
CA ASP A 252 -23.39 22.01 21.74
C ASP A 252 -22.73 22.55 23.01
N THR A 253 -21.41 22.77 23.00
CA THR A 253 -20.64 23.23 24.15
C THR A 253 -20.37 24.73 24.16
N ILE A 254 -21.00 25.52 23.29
CA ILE A 254 -20.70 26.94 23.11
C ILE A 254 -20.86 27.77 24.42
N MET A 255 -21.81 27.36 25.28
CA MET A 255 -22.04 28.05 26.56
C MET A 255 -20.93 27.76 27.61
N GLY A 256 -20.06 26.80 27.31
CA GLY A 256 -18.86 26.47 28.09
C GLY A 256 -17.59 27.18 27.66
N VAL A 257 -17.66 28.04 26.64
CA VAL A 257 -16.52 28.80 26.15
C VAL A 257 -16.01 29.78 27.24
N THR A 258 -14.73 29.67 27.57
CA THR A 258 -14.08 30.51 28.55
C THR A 258 -12.91 31.32 27.99
N PHE A 259 -12.40 30.95 26.81
CA PHE A 259 -11.41 31.70 26.04
C PHE A 259 -11.52 31.38 24.55
N CYS A 260 -10.89 32.19 23.72
CA CYS A 260 -10.57 31.86 22.32
C CYS A 260 -9.06 31.81 22.17
N ALA A 261 -8.57 30.92 21.30
CA ALA A 261 -7.17 30.85 20.93
C ALA A 261 -6.99 31.06 19.44
N VAL A 262 -5.97 31.84 19.07
CA VAL A 262 -5.61 32.07 17.66
C VAL A 262 -4.23 31.53 17.36
N ALA A 263 -4.01 31.14 16.10
CA ALA A 263 -2.69 30.75 15.61
C ALA A 263 -1.73 31.96 15.67
N ALA A 264 -0.43 31.64 15.78
CA ALA A 264 0.59 32.71 15.79
C ALA A 264 0.61 33.52 14.48
N GLU A 265 0.22 32.90 13.37
CA GLU A 265 0.16 33.53 12.04
C GLU A 265 -1.18 34.25 11.77
N HIS A 266 -2.13 34.18 12.69
CA HIS A 266 -3.45 34.81 12.52
C HIS A 266 -3.33 36.34 12.44
N PRO A 267 -4.05 37.03 11.52
CA PRO A 267 -3.97 38.50 11.39
C PRO A 267 -4.25 39.26 12.69
N LEU A 268 -5.18 38.75 13.51
CA LEU A 268 -5.47 39.36 14.82
C LEU A 268 -4.27 39.25 15.77
N ALA A 269 -3.57 38.10 15.79
CA ALA A 269 -2.36 37.93 16.58
C ALA A 269 -1.26 38.90 16.15
N THR A 270 -1.02 39.02 14.86
CA THR A 270 -0.05 39.99 14.30
C THR A 270 -0.40 41.44 14.70
N ARG A 271 -1.66 41.82 14.57
CA ARG A 271 -2.10 43.16 14.91
C ARG A 271 -1.96 43.48 16.42
N LEU A 272 -2.36 42.51 17.28
CA LEU A 272 -2.27 42.70 18.73
C LEU A 272 -0.84 42.66 19.27
N ALA A 273 0.09 42.05 18.51
CA ALA A 273 1.50 41.96 18.86
C ALA A 273 2.29 43.26 18.54
N GLU A 274 1.73 44.17 17.76
CA GLU A 274 2.38 45.43 17.43
C GLU A 274 2.72 46.22 18.70
N GLY A 275 4.02 46.55 18.87
CA GLY A 275 4.53 47.23 20.05
C GLY A 275 4.58 46.40 21.33
N ARG A 276 4.36 45.07 21.25
CA ARG A 276 4.35 44.17 22.41
C ARG A 276 5.42 43.08 22.26
N PRO A 277 6.64 43.29 22.78
CA PRO A 277 7.78 42.36 22.60
C PRO A 277 7.49 40.95 23.08
N GLU A 278 6.71 40.77 24.14
CA GLU A 278 6.34 39.45 24.68
C GLU A 278 5.48 38.62 23.72
N LEU A 279 4.58 39.26 23.00
CA LEU A 279 3.74 38.63 22.02
C LEU A 279 4.54 38.31 20.74
N LEU A 280 5.37 39.21 20.29
CA LEU A 280 6.25 39.04 19.14
C LEU A 280 7.23 37.86 19.36
N ALA A 281 7.80 37.76 20.56
CA ALA A 281 8.72 36.67 20.92
C ALA A 281 8.02 35.30 20.88
N PHE A 282 6.79 35.23 21.40
CA PHE A 282 6.01 34.00 21.36
C PHE A 282 5.58 33.60 19.94
N ILE A 283 5.19 34.55 19.11
CA ILE A 283 4.89 34.32 17.70
C ILE A 283 6.11 33.75 16.97
N GLU A 284 7.30 34.31 17.24
CA GLU A 284 8.53 33.81 16.63
C GLU A 284 8.92 32.41 17.12
N GLU A 285 8.71 32.09 18.40
CA GLU A 285 8.87 30.74 18.95
C GLU A 285 7.95 29.76 18.21
N CYS A 286 6.71 30.13 17.98
CA CYS A 286 5.76 29.27 17.26
C CYS A 286 6.15 28.99 15.80
N LYS A 287 6.79 29.94 15.11
CA LYS A 287 7.25 29.80 13.72
C LYS A 287 8.37 28.76 13.57
N GLN A 288 9.12 28.50 14.62
CA GLN A 288 10.21 27.51 14.64
C GLN A 288 9.69 26.06 14.85
N GLY A 289 8.42 25.88 15.19
CA GLY A 289 7.80 24.57 15.38
C GLY A 289 7.39 23.88 14.08
N GLY A 290 7.18 22.58 14.11
CA GLY A 290 6.65 21.79 12.98
C GLY A 290 5.22 22.23 12.59
N VAL A 291 4.85 22.02 11.33
CA VAL A 291 3.52 22.37 10.78
C VAL A 291 2.57 21.17 10.79
N ALA A 292 3.08 19.95 11.04
CA ALA A 292 2.30 18.72 10.96
C ALA A 292 1.35 18.58 12.17
N GLU A 293 0.11 18.22 11.91
CA GLU A 293 -0.91 17.99 12.95
C GLU A 293 -0.46 16.88 13.95
N ALA A 294 0.32 15.91 13.47
CA ALA A 294 0.89 14.83 14.30
C ALA A 294 1.92 15.37 15.33
N ASP A 295 2.75 16.31 14.94
CA ASP A 295 3.73 16.93 15.84
C ASP A 295 3.02 17.77 16.91
N MET A 296 1.95 18.44 16.52
CA MET A 296 1.13 19.25 17.43
C MET A 296 0.34 18.41 18.44
N ALA A 297 0.00 17.17 18.12
CA ALA A 297 -0.71 16.27 19.02
C ALA A 297 0.11 15.92 20.27
N THR A 298 1.43 15.81 20.12
CA THR A 298 2.36 15.35 21.18
C THR A 298 3.10 16.48 21.89
N MET A 299 3.15 17.70 21.31
CA MET A 299 3.89 18.82 21.90
C MET A 299 3.17 19.41 23.11
N GLU A 300 3.96 20.00 24.01
CA GLU A 300 3.44 20.77 25.14
C GLU A 300 2.62 21.97 24.65
N LYS A 301 1.37 22.10 25.13
CA LYS A 301 0.49 23.20 24.78
C LYS A 301 0.93 24.48 25.52
N LYS A 302 1.35 25.48 24.75
CA LYS A 302 1.78 26.79 25.26
C LYS A 302 0.94 27.90 24.67
N GLY A 303 0.79 29.00 25.41
CA GLY A 303 0.11 30.18 24.94
C GLY A 303 0.46 31.44 25.72
N VAL A 304 0.10 32.57 25.16
CA VAL A 304 0.25 33.89 25.79
C VAL A 304 -1.06 34.64 25.68
N ALA A 305 -1.47 35.29 26.80
CA ALA A 305 -2.66 36.12 26.82
C ALA A 305 -2.41 37.43 26.07
N THR A 306 -3.33 37.83 25.20
CA THR A 306 -3.22 39.09 24.44
C THR A 306 -3.73 40.29 25.21
N GLY A 307 -4.49 40.10 26.29
CA GLY A 307 -5.20 41.16 26.98
C GLY A 307 -6.42 41.70 26.21
N PHE A 308 -6.69 41.15 25.03
CA PHE A 308 -7.84 41.52 24.21
C PHE A 308 -8.97 40.49 24.39
N SER A 309 -10.22 40.98 24.28
CA SER A 309 -11.40 40.10 24.39
C SER A 309 -12.35 40.35 23.21
N VAL A 310 -12.94 39.25 22.77
CA VAL A 310 -14.09 39.24 21.83
C VAL A 310 -15.39 39.02 22.61
N LYS A 311 -16.55 39.19 21.99
CA LYS A 311 -17.83 38.96 22.63
C LYS A 311 -18.38 37.58 22.31
N HIS A 312 -18.95 36.91 23.30
CA HIS A 312 -19.67 35.67 23.07
C HIS A 312 -20.90 35.96 22.19
N PRO A 313 -21.11 35.27 21.06
CA PRO A 313 -22.15 35.68 20.11
C PRO A 313 -23.56 35.55 20.64
N LEU A 314 -23.82 34.65 21.60
CA LEU A 314 -25.16 34.40 22.15
C LEU A 314 -25.42 35.12 23.47
N THR A 315 -24.40 35.38 24.29
CA THR A 315 -24.57 36.02 25.62
C THR A 315 -24.07 37.48 25.67
N GLY A 316 -23.16 37.85 24.75
CA GLY A 316 -22.51 39.15 24.76
C GLY A 316 -21.40 39.31 25.81
N GLU A 317 -21.12 38.28 26.60
CA GLU A 317 -20.05 38.29 27.61
C GLU A 317 -18.68 38.41 26.95
N PRO A 318 -17.71 39.10 27.59
CA PRO A 318 -16.35 39.17 27.07
C PRO A 318 -15.65 37.78 27.19
N VAL A 319 -14.96 37.39 26.10
CA VAL A 319 -14.18 36.16 26.02
C VAL A 319 -12.74 36.53 25.71
N PRO A 320 -11.76 36.23 26.59
CA PRO A 320 -10.36 36.59 26.37
C PRO A 320 -9.75 35.81 25.21
N VAL A 321 -8.87 36.49 24.46
CA VAL A 321 -8.15 35.93 23.32
C VAL A 321 -6.70 35.59 23.71
N TRP A 322 -6.28 34.41 23.42
CA TRP A 322 -4.92 33.89 23.60
C TRP A 322 -4.27 33.60 22.24
N ILE A 323 -2.95 33.71 22.16
CA ILE A 323 -2.17 33.11 21.06
C ILE A 323 -1.69 31.78 21.55
N GLY A 324 -2.00 30.68 20.81
CA GLY A 324 -1.65 29.31 21.18
C GLY A 324 -0.79 28.61 20.13
N ASN A 325 0.22 27.87 20.57
CA ASN A 325 1.08 27.09 19.68
C ASN A 325 0.39 25.85 19.09
N TYR A 326 -0.79 25.50 19.56
CA TYR A 326 -1.55 24.31 19.15
C TYR A 326 -2.72 24.62 18.21
N VAL A 327 -2.85 25.85 17.77
CA VAL A 327 -3.87 26.28 16.82
C VAL A 327 -3.26 26.37 15.43
N LEU A 328 -3.84 25.64 14.48
CA LEU A 328 -3.41 25.65 13.08
C LEU A 328 -4.13 26.74 12.29
N MET A 329 -3.38 27.52 11.52
CA MET A 329 -3.95 28.52 10.60
C MET A 329 -4.85 27.88 9.53
N SER A 330 -4.58 26.64 9.18
CA SER A 330 -5.35 25.86 8.20
C SER A 330 -6.67 25.28 8.72
N TYR A 331 -6.93 25.38 10.03
CA TYR A 331 -8.16 24.89 10.64
C TYR A 331 -9.01 26.05 11.19
N GLY A 332 -10.28 26.10 10.80
CA GLY A 332 -11.23 27.10 11.32
C GLY A 332 -10.79 28.55 11.13
N GLU A 333 -10.10 28.85 10.04
CA GLU A 333 -9.53 30.20 9.78
C GLU A 333 -8.47 30.63 10.81
N GLY A 334 -7.83 29.67 11.49
CA GLY A 334 -6.75 29.94 12.43
C GLY A 334 -7.19 30.38 13.83
N ALA A 335 -8.44 30.15 14.20
CA ALA A 335 -8.95 30.38 15.53
C ALA A 335 -9.84 29.24 16.02
N VAL A 336 -9.85 29.04 17.34
CA VAL A 336 -10.69 28.03 18.00
C VAL A 336 -11.40 28.64 19.22
N MET A 337 -12.58 28.13 19.52
CA MET A 337 -13.23 28.39 20.82
C MET A 337 -12.64 27.42 21.86
N GLY A 338 -12.24 27.94 23.01
CA GLY A 338 -11.75 27.15 24.14
C GLY A 338 -12.87 26.69 25.06
N VAL A 339 -13.07 25.38 25.19
CA VAL A 339 -14.07 24.79 26.09
C VAL A 339 -13.38 23.79 27.01
N PRO A 340 -12.67 24.27 28.04
CA PRO A 340 -11.79 23.43 28.85
C PRO A 340 -12.49 22.30 29.61
N ALA A 341 -13.78 22.44 29.88
CA ALA A 341 -14.54 21.40 30.57
C ALA A 341 -14.82 20.15 29.68
N HIS A 342 -14.74 20.31 28.35
CA HIS A 342 -15.19 19.28 27.39
C HIS A 342 -14.25 19.03 26.18
N ASP A 343 -13.05 19.62 26.18
CA ASP A 343 -11.95 19.34 25.25
C ASP A 343 -10.67 19.11 26.03
N GLU A 344 -10.01 17.97 25.79
CA GLU A 344 -8.82 17.52 26.53
C GLU A 344 -7.64 18.51 26.40
N ARG A 345 -7.45 19.09 25.21
CA ARG A 345 -6.36 20.05 24.94
C ARG A 345 -6.61 21.35 25.69
N ASP A 346 -7.84 21.84 25.66
CA ASP A 346 -8.27 23.05 26.36
C ASP A 346 -8.25 22.85 27.88
N PHE A 347 -8.57 21.63 28.36
CA PHE A 347 -8.50 21.25 29.76
C PHE A 347 -7.07 21.33 30.31
N ALA A 348 -6.10 20.75 29.59
CA ALA A 348 -4.70 20.83 29.94
C ALA A 348 -4.18 22.27 29.90
N PHE A 349 -4.55 23.01 28.87
CA PHE A 349 -4.19 24.44 28.72
C PHE A 349 -4.77 25.32 29.85
N ALA A 350 -6.04 25.16 30.17
CA ALA A 350 -6.70 25.91 31.21
C ALA A 350 -6.16 25.59 32.61
N ASN A 351 -5.79 24.32 32.88
CA ASN A 351 -5.11 23.99 34.14
C ASN A 351 -3.73 24.60 34.23
N LYS A 352 -2.94 24.59 33.14
CA LYS A 352 -1.62 25.21 33.10
C LYS A 352 -1.66 26.74 33.39
N TYR A 353 -2.62 27.44 32.81
CA TYR A 353 -2.68 28.90 32.90
C TYR A 353 -3.75 29.42 33.87
N GLY A 354 -4.39 28.53 34.64
CA GLY A 354 -5.40 28.92 35.64
C GLY A 354 -6.67 29.50 35.07
N LEU A 355 -7.05 29.11 33.85
CA LEU A 355 -8.26 29.65 33.19
C LEU A 355 -9.54 29.01 33.79
N PRO A 356 -10.68 29.75 33.75
CA PRO A 356 -11.97 29.24 34.19
C PRO A 356 -12.39 28.02 33.34
N MET A 357 -13.08 27.07 33.95
CA MET A 357 -13.77 25.98 33.32
C MET A 357 -15.24 26.00 33.68
N ARG A 358 -16.10 25.77 32.70
CA ARG A 358 -17.56 25.75 32.89
C ARG A 358 -18.12 24.43 32.32
N GLN A 359 -18.62 23.61 33.19
CA GLN A 359 -19.28 22.34 32.77
C GLN A 359 -20.62 22.71 32.09
N VAL A 360 -20.79 22.18 30.85
CA VAL A 360 -22.02 22.37 30.08
C VAL A 360 -22.56 21.06 29.49
N ILE A 361 -21.86 19.94 29.70
CA ILE A 361 -22.32 18.58 29.39
C ILE A 361 -22.30 17.75 30.68
N ALA A 362 -23.35 17.04 30.93
CA ALA A 362 -23.45 16.07 32.01
C ALA A 362 -23.83 14.69 31.47
N VAL A 363 -23.30 13.65 32.10
CA VAL A 363 -23.66 12.25 31.85
C VAL A 363 -24.25 11.70 33.16
N ASP A 364 -25.35 11.00 33.05
CA ASP A 364 -26.04 10.44 34.24
C ASP A 364 -25.12 9.49 35.01
N GLY A 365 -25.04 9.67 36.33
CA GLY A 365 -24.17 8.90 37.21
C GLY A 365 -22.71 9.31 37.27
N GLU A 366 -22.26 10.31 36.44
CA GLU A 366 -20.89 10.80 36.42
C GLU A 366 -20.75 12.16 37.10
N THR A 367 -19.58 12.42 37.70
CA THR A 367 -19.27 13.69 38.36
C THR A 367 -18.07 14.34 37.70
N TRP A 368 -18.25 15.59 37.21
CA TRP A 368 -17.20 16.36 36.59
C TRP A 368 -16.26 16.99 37.64
N SER A 369 -14.93 16.94 37.35
CA SER A 369 -13.91 17.58 38.17
C SER A 369 -12.84 18.19 37.30
N ARG A 370 -12.23 19.32 37.76
CA ARG A 370 -11.07 19.91 37.08
C ARG A 370 -9.74 19.24 37.48
N GLU A 371 -9.72 18.26 38.38
CA GLU A 371 -8.50 17.67 38.89
C GLU A 371 -7.83 16.76 37.85
N ALA A 372 -8.59 16.00 37.10
CA ALA A 372 -8.09 15.10 36.07
C ALA A 372 -9.09 14.97 34.94
N TRP A 373 -8.57 14.88 33.71
CA TRP A 373 -9.38 14.58 32.52
C TRP A 373 -9.99 13.17 32.59
N GLN A 374 -11.24 13.06 32.17
CA GLN A 374 -11.90 11.78 31.96
C GLN A 374 -12.53 11.76 30.57
N GLU A 375 -12.49 10.59 29.90
CA GLU A 375 -12.93 10.45 28.51
C GLU A 375 -14.38 10.88 28.28
N TRP A 376 -15.26 10.67 29.25
CA TRP A 376 -16.66 11.04 29.12
C TRP A 376 -16.87 12.56 29.00
N TYR A 377 -15.90 13.38 29.41
CA TYR A 377 -16.01 14.85 29.27
C TYR A 377 -16.14 15.26 27.79
N GLY A 378 -15.51 14.48 26.89
CA GLY A 378 -15.56 14.70 25.45
C GLY A 378 -16.63 13.88 24.71
N ASP A 379 -17.32 12.96 25.37
CA ASP A 379 -18.27 12.03 24.74
C ASP A 379 -19.51 12.77 24.20
N LYS A 380 -19.82 12.54 22.93
CA LYS A 380 -20.99 13.10 22.23
C LYS A 380 -22.25 12.25 22.39
N SER A 381 -22.09 10.95 22.72
CA SER A 381 -23.17 9.97 22.59
C SER A 381 -24.10 9.92 23.80
N LYS A 382 -23.58 10.19 24.99
CA LYS A 382 -24.30 10.02 26.28
C LYS A 382 -24.59 11.33 27.00
N GLY A 383 -23.95 12.42 26.58
CA GLY A 383 -24.06 13.71 27.24
C GLY A 383 -25.35 14.44 26.94
N VAL A 384 -25.85 15.19 27.93
CA VAL A 384 -26.90 16.18 27.76
C VAL A 384 -26.41 17.55 28.22
N ASN A 385 -26.91 18.60 27.60
CA ASN A 385 -26.56 19.98 27.96
C ASN A 385 -27.07 20.32 29.36
N VAL A 386 -26.20 21.00 30.14
CA VAL A 386 -26.50 21.61 31.45
C VAL A 386 -25.85 22.98 31.47
N ASN A 387 -26.27 23.84 32.39
CA ASN A 387 -25.75 25.23 32.55
C ASN A 387 -25.72 26.02 31.23
N SER A 388 -26.59 25.71 30.31
CA SER A 388 -26.62 26.25 28.94
C SER A 388 -27.94 26.96 28.62
N GLY A 389 -28.71 27.32 29.64
CA GLY A 389 -29.97 28.01 29.50
C GLY A 389 -31.00 27.21 28.67
N LYS A 390 -31.49 27.81 27.60
CA LYS A 390 -32.51 27.15 26.76
C LYS A 390 -32.04 25.85 26.06
N TYR A 391 -30.77 25.55 26.06
CA TYR A 391 -30.21 24.28 25.51
C TYR A 391 -30.14 23.17 26.55
N ASP A 392 -30.44 23.43 27.82
CA ASP A 392 -30.43 22.44 28.88
C ASP A 392 -31.33 21.24 28.55
N GLY A 393 -30.85 20.04 28.82
CA GLY A 393 -31.55 18.78 28.56
C GLY A 393 -31.45 18.27 27.10
N LEU A 394 -30.88 19.02 26.18
CA LEU A 394 -30.68 18.58 24.79
C LEU A 394 -29.46 17.66 24.68
N GLY A 395 -29.58 16.58 23.90
CA GLY A 395 -28.45 15.78 23.47
C GLY A 395 -27.63 16.48 22.40
N HIS A 396 -26.49 15.92 22.02
CA HIS A 396 -25.52 16.54 21.14
C HIS A 396 -26.14 17.11 19.84
N GLU A 397 -26.81 16.29 19.04
CA GLU A 397 -27.36 16.71 17.74
C GLU A 397 -28.42 17.80 17.89
N ALA A 398 -29.35 17.62 18.79
CA ALA A 398 -30.41 18.60 19.04
C ALA A 398 -29.84 19.95 19.55
N ALA A 399 -28.81 19.92 20.39
CA ALA A 399 -28.13 21.09 20.88
C ALA A 399 -27.35 21.81 19.75
N VAL A 400 -26.64 21.05 18.90
CA VAL A 400 -25.95 21.63 17.71
C VAL A 400 -26.96 22.30 16.78
N ASP A 401 -28.12 21.70 16.53
CA ASP A 401 -29.16 22.23 15.69
C ASP A 401 -29.73 23.55 16.26
N ALA A 402 -30.04 23.55 17.55
CA ALA A 402 -30.60 24.70 18.23
C ALA A 402 -29.61 25.87 18.31
N VAL A 403 -28.35 25.60 18.67
CA VAL A 403 -27.27 26.59 18.72
C VAL A 403 -26.99 27.17 17.32
N SER A 404 -26.93 26.32 16.31
CA SER A 404 -26.71 26.77 14.94
C SER A 404 -27.83 27.68 14.43
N ALA A 405 -29.09 27.34 14.72
CA ALA A 405 -30.22 28.14 14.37
C ALA A 405 -30.15 29.55 15.00
N ASP A 406 -29.76 29.67 16.28
CA ASP A 406 -29.60 30.94 16.97
C ASP A 406 -28.42 31.76 16.44
N LEU A 407 -27.29 31.08 16.12
CA LEU A 407 -26.14 31.76 15.51
C LEU A 407 -26.49 32.30 14.11
N ASN A 408 -27.25 31.54 13.35
CA ASN A 408 -27.74 31.99 12.04
C ASN A 408 -28.70 33.19 12.16
N ALA A 409 -29.66 33.12 13.06
CA ALA A 409 -30.61 34.20 13.33
C ALA A 409 -29.91 35.49 13.80
N GLY A 410 -28.82 35.35 14.54
CA GLY A 410 -27.97 36.48 14.98
C GLY A 410 -26.99 37.00 13.91
N GLY A 411 -26.89 36.34 12.77
CA GLY A 411 -25.94 36.71 11.70
C GLY A 411 -24.48 36.34 12.02
N PHE A 412 -24.24 35.45 12.96
CA PHE A 412 -22.89 35.05 13.39
C PHE A 412 -22.33 33.86 12.62
N GLY A 413 -23.16 33.01 12.08
CA GLY A 413 -22.70 31.82 11.34
C GLY A 413 -23.76 30.75 11.12
N ASP A 414 -23.34 29.59 10.60
CA ASP A 414 -24.23 28.49 10.29
C ASP A 414 -23.48 27.14 10.26
N LYS A 415 -24.25 26.09 10.10
CA LYS A 415 -23.72 24.75 9.82
C LYS A 415 -22.85 24.76 8.57
N GLN A 416 -21.76 24.06 8.63
CA GLN A 416 -20.82 23.94 7.54
C GLN A 416 -20.20 22.54 7.51
N VAL A 417 -20.01 22.02 6.29
CA VAL A 417 -19.17 20.85 6.05
C VAL A 417 -17.75 21.35 5.79
N THR A 418 -16.80 20.78 6.48
CA THR A 418 -15.38 21.01 6.26
C THR A 418 -14.65 19.73 5.94
N TRP A 419 -13.48 19.89 5.37
CA TRP A 419 -12.65 18.79 4.92
C TRP A 419 -11.25 18.95 5.52
N ARG A 420 -10.66 17.82 5.98
CA ARG A 420 -9.25 17.82 6.36
C ARG A 420 -8.34 17.87 5.13
N LEU A 421 -8.80 17.26 4.04
CA LEU A 421 -8.13 17.32 2.74
C LEU A 421 -7.86 18.76 2.31
N ARG A 422 -6.65 19.02 1.83
CA ARG A 422 -6.24 20.31 1.27
C ARG A 422 -5.86 20.12 -0.19
N ASP A 423 -5.92 21.23 -0.95
CA ASP A 423 -5.46 21.21 -2.34
C ASP A 423 -4.03 20.79 -2.45
N TRP A 424 -3.72 20.05 -3.49
CA TRP A 424 -2.44 19.43 -3.73
C TRP A 424 -1.46 20.45 -4.32
N GLY A 425 -0.46 20.90 -3.55
CA GLY A 425 0.63 21.74 -4.04
C GLY A 425 1.62 20.93 -4.86
N VAL A 426 1.74 21.24 -6.14
CA VAL A 426 2.55 20.46 -7.08
C VAL A 426 3.89 21.07 -7.44
N SER A 427 4.14 22.35 -7.14
CA SER A 427 5.43 22.97 -7.46
C SER A 427 6.55 22.48 -6.55
N ARG A 428 7.69 22.09 -7.15
CA ARG A 428 8.90 21.70 -6.43
C ARG A 428 10.10 22.45 -6.99
N GLN A 429 10.97 22.98 -6.12
CA GLN A 429 12.22 23.65 -6.48
C GLN A 429 13.30 22.57 -6.68
N ARG A 430 13.05 21.68 -7.62
CA ARG A 430 13.89 20.51 -7.96
C ARG A 430 14.13 20.44 -9.45
N TYR A 431 15.28 19.90 -9.79
CA TYR A 431 15.69 19.72 -11.20
C TYR A 431 15.07 18.46 -11.82
N TRP A 432 15.26 17.29 -11.18
CA TRP A 432 14.89 16.01 -11.77
C TRP A 432 13.40 15.73 -11.56
N GLY A 433 12.59 16.32 -12.42
CA GLY A 433 11.12 16.27 -12.39
C GLY A 433 10.52 16.82 -13.69
N THR A 434 9.21 16.74 -13.83
CA THR A 434 8.50 17.28 -14.99
C THR A 434 8.51 18.80 -14.93
N PRO A 435 9.05 19.51 -15.93
CA PRO A 435 8.98 20.97 -15.98
C PRO A 435 7.52 21.46 -16.02
N ILE A 436 7.22 22.49 -15.22
CA ILE A 436 5.93 23.17 -15.30
C ILE A 436 5.90 24.04 -16.54
N PRO A 437 4.92 23.88 -17.46
CA PRO A 437 4.94 24.52 -18.79
C PRO A 437 4.42 25.96 -18.75
N ILE A 438 5.09 26.82 -17.98
CA ILE A 438 4.75 28.23 -17.80
C ILE A 438 5.97 29.08 -18.16
N ILE A 439 5.71 30.21 -18.77
CA ILE A 439 6.70 31.25 -19.12
C ILE A 439 6.37 32.53 -18.37
N HIS A 440 7.34 33.11 -17.72
CA HIS A 440 7.23 34.39 -17.03
C HIS A 440 7.67 35.52 -17.97
N CYS A 441 6.72 36.29 -18.46
CA CYS A 441 6.93 37.46 -19.29
C CYS A 441 6.81 38.74 -18.46
N PRO A 442 7.77 39.67 -18.54
CA PRO A 442 7.69 40.94 -17.81
C PRO A 442 6.44 41.75 -18.13
N SER A 443 5.91 41.65 -19.34
CA SER A 443 4.72 42.40 -19.80
C SER A 443 3.42 41.63 -19.69
N CYS A 444 3.44 40.30 -19.98
CA CYS A 444 2.23 39.46 -20.04
C CYS A 444 1.95 38.68 -18.75
N GLY A 445 2.90 38.64 -17.82
CA GLY A 445 2.83 37.82 -16.61
C GLY A 445 3.10 36.34 -16.89
N ASP A 446 2.38 35.47 -16.19
CA ASP A 446 2.51 34.01 -16.38
C ASP A 446 1.76 33.57 -17.63
N VAL A 447 2.49 33.05 -18.61
CA VAL A 447 1.96 32.65 -19.90
C VAL A 447 2.14 31.14 -20.08
N PRO A 448 1.05 30.38 -20.31
CA PRO A 448 1.16 28.97 -20.63
C PRO A 448 1.96 28.71 -21.92
N VAL A 449 2.78 27.69 -21.93
CA VAL A 449 3.42 27.21 -23.16
C VAL A 449 2.31 26.69 -24.11
N PRO A 450 2.31 27.09 -25.40
CA PRO A 450 1.35 26.55 -26.36
C PRO A 450 1.42 25.03 -26.47
N GLU A 451 0.29 24.36 -26.63
CA GLU A 451 0.26 22.88 -26.75
C GLU A 451 1.14 22.36 -27.88
N ALA A 452 1.25 23.08 -29.00
CA ALA A 452 2.08 22.72 -30.14
C ALA A 452 3.58 22.71 -29.81
N ASP A 453 4.00 23.43 -28.77
CA ASP A 453 5.40 23.54 -28.36
C ASP A 453 5.76 22.56 -27.20
N LEU A 454 4.81 21.73 -26.77
CA LEU A 454 5.08 20.67 -25.80
C LEU A 454 5.80 19.48 -26.46
N PRO A 455 6.70 18.81 -25.75
CA PRO A 455 7.07 19.03 -24.35
C PRO A 455 8.05 20.20 -24.16
N VAL A 456 7.97 20.85 -23.00
CA VAL A 456 9.10 21.61 -22.46
C VAL A 456 10.12 20.58 -22.00
N VAL A 457 11.23 20.46 -22.73
CA VAL A 457 12.21 19.38 -22.52
C VAL A 457 13.15 19.71 -21.37
N LEU A 458 13.26 18.79 -20.43
CA LEU A 458 14.21 18.88 -19.32
C LEU A 458 15.63 18.58 -19.84
N PRO A 459 16.64 19.46 -19.57
CA PRO A 459 18.03 19.12 -19.86
C PRO A 459 18.48 17.89 -19.07
N GLU A 460 19.21 16.98 -19.70
CA GLU A 460 19.67 15.74 -19.06
C GLU A 460 21.15 15.79 -18.62
N ASP A 461 21.84 16.87 -18.92
CA ASP A 461 23.29 17.05 -18.74
C ASP A 461 23.70 17.89 -17.53
N LEU A 462 22.75 18.42 -16.77
CA LEU A 462 23.04 19.23 -15.60
C LEU A 462 23.43 18.35 -14.39
N VAL A 463 24.43 18.78 -13.63
CA VAL A 463 24.87 18.13 -12.41
C VAL A 463 24.49 19.00 -11.21
N PRO A 464 23.60 18.52 -10.32
CA PRO A 464 23.26 19.25 -9.10
C PRO A 464 24.47 19.42 -8.19
N ASP A 465 24.64 20.62 -7.63
CA ASP A 465 25.73 20.97 -6.71
C ASP A 465 25.26 21.15 -5.24
N GLY A 466 23.97 20.97 -4.99
CA GLY A 466 23.36 21.14 -3.65
C GLY A 466 23.03 22.60 -3.30
N THR A 467 23.26 23.55 -4.20
CA THR A 467 23.05 24.98 -3.98
C THR A 467 21.90 25.52 -4.85
N GLY A 468 20.68 25.07 -4.57
CA GLY A 468 19.49 25.48 -5.33
C GLY A 468 19.19 24.64 -6.55
N ASN A 469 18.22 25.09 -7.35
CA ASN A 469 17.75 24.36 -8.54
C ASN A 469 18.68 24.62 -9.75
N PRO A 470 19.32 23.58 -10.30
CA PRO A 470 20.16 23.72 -11.50
C PRO A 470 19.47 24.35 -12.71
N LEU A 471 18.15 24.18 -12.87
CA LEU A 471 17.39 24.79 -13.98
C LEU A 471 17.44 26.32 -13.93
N ALA A 472 17.40 26.91 -12.74
CA ALA A 472 17.50 28.34 -12.55
C ALA A 472 18.87 28.92 -12.93
N LYS A 473 19.90 28.09 -13.01
CA LYS A 473 21.27 28.42 -13.38
C LYS A 473 21.58 28.11 -14.85
N SER A 474 20.70 27.41 -15.57
CA SER A 474 20.87 27.04 -16.98
C SER A 474 20.24 28.09 -17.90
N GLU A 475 21.07 28.97 -18.45
CA GLU A 475 20.59 29.99 -19.39
C GLU A 475 19.92 29.41 -20.62
N ALA A 476 20.40 28.27 -21.10
CA ALA A 476 19.85 27.59 -22.26
C ALA A 476 18.41 27.08 -22.02
N PHE A 477 18.09 26.65 -20.79
CA PHE A 477 16.74 26.28 -20.42
C PHE A 477 15.90 27.51 -20.07
N LEU A 478 16.43 28.41 -19.28
CA LEU A 478 15.72 29.53 -18.65
C LEU A 478 15.23 30.57 -19.69
N ASN A 479 16.08 30.97 -20.61
CA ASN A 479 15.80 32.06 -21.56
C ASN A 479 14.94 31.58 -22.72
N CYS A 480 13.86 32.29 -23.00
CA CYS A 480 12.94 32.01 -24.10
C CYS A 480 12.24 33.30 -24.55
N SER A 481 11.42 33.19 -25.58
CA SER A 481 10.56 34.28 -26.03
C SER A 481 9.14 34.03 -25.56
N CYS A 482 8.46 35.10 -25.12
CA CYS A 482 7.06 35.02 -24.77
C CYS A 482 6.20 34.62 -25.98
N PRO A 483 5.40 33.54 -25.90
CA PRO A 483 4.58 33.11 -27.02
C PRO A 483 3.42 34.08 -27.34
N LYS A 484 3.09 35.00 -26.42
CA LYS A 484 2.02 35.97 -26.56
C LYS A 484 2.47 37.29 -27.17
N CYS A 485 3.63 37.84 -26.75
CA CYS A 485 4.09 39.15 -27.22
C CYS A 485 5.48 39.11 -27.92
N GLY A 486 6.15 37.98 -27.94
CA GLY A 486 7.47 37.82 -28.54
C GLY A 486 8.64 38.43 -27.76
N ALA A 487 8.40 39.09 -26.63
CA ALA A 487 9.47 39.68 -25.83
C ALA A 487 10.33 38.62 -25.15
N PRO A 488 11.61 38.97 -24.78
CA PRO A 488 12.42 38.07 -23.96
C PRO A 488 11.73 37.73 -22.63
N ALA A 489 11.68 36.47 -22.29
CA ALA A 489 11.02 35.94 -21.14
C ALA A 489 11.84 34.79 -20.53
N LYS A 490 11.39 34.28 -19.38
CA LYS A 490 12.04 33.18 -18.66
C LYS A 490 11.06 32.05 -18.40
N ARG A 491 11.52 30.82 -18.54
CA ARG A 491 10.74 29.65 -18.19
C ARG A 491 10.59 29.52 -16.67
N GLU A 492 9.46 28.94 -16.24
CA GLU A 492 9.31 28.42 -14.87
C GLU A 492 10.38 27.36 -14.62
N THR A 493 11.07 27.43 -13.50
CA THR A 493 12.13 26.49 -13.13
C THR A 493 11.71 25.48 -12.07
N ASP A 494 10.54 25.64 -11.48
CA ASP A 494 9.93 24.61 -10.65
C ASP A 494 9.51 23.42 -11.51
N THR A 495 9.62 22.23 -10.94
CA THR A 495 9.11 20.99 -11.53
C THR A 495 7.94 20.47 -10.72
N MET A 496 7.18 19.56 -11.30
CA MET A 496 6.01 18.99 -10.65
C MET A 496 6.40 17.96 -9.59
N ASP A 497 5.62 17.87 -8.53
CA ASP A 497 5.64 16.76 -7.58
C ASP A 497 5.67 15.42 -8.34
N THR A 498 6.55 14.52 -7.93
CA THR A 498 6.73 13.22 -8.61
C THR A 498 5.49 12.34 -8.56
N PHE A 499 4.57 12.55 -7.63
CA PHE A 499 3.27 11.87 -7.61
C PHE A 499 2.38 12.19 -8.83
N VAL A 500 2.62 13.30 -9.51
CA VAL A 500 1.99 13.59 -10.80
C VAL A 500 2.34 12.50 -11.82
N ASN A 501 3.58 12.08 -11.86
CA ASN A 501 4.07 11.05 -12.79
C ASN A 501 3.40 9.69 -12.54
N SER A 502 3.26 9.31 -11.27
CA SER A 502 2.71 8.02 -10.87
C SER A 502 1.17 7.98 -10.81
N SER A 503 0.50 9.10 -11.10
CA SER A 503 -0.96 9.18 -10.96
C SER A 503 -1.74 8.62 -12.15
N TRP A 504 -1.08 8.28 -13.26
CA TRP A 504 -1.78 7.81 -14.48
C TRP A 504 -1.00 6.82 -15.35
N TYR A 505 0.18 6.40 -14.95
CA TYR A 505 1.07 5.53 -15.75
C TYR A 505 0.41 4.21 -16.19
N PHE A 506 -0.46 3.65 -15.37
CA PHE A 506 -1.23 2.47 -15.68
C PHE A 506 -2.14 2.67 -16.91
N SER A 507 -2.65 3.88 -17.11
CA SER A 507 -3.38 4.23 -18.34
C SER A 507 -2.45 4.34 -19.54
N ARG A 508 -1.24 4.87 -19.37
CA ARG A 508 -0.25 4.92 -20.46
C ARG A 508 0.23 3.55 -20.89
N TYR A 509 0.35 2.60 -19.96
CA TYR A 509 0.67 1.21 -20.32
C TYR A 509 -0.29 0.60 -21.34
N THR A 510 -1.52 1.02 -21.36
CA THR A 510 -2.54 0.51 -22.30
C THR A 510 -2.31 0.99 -23.74
N ALA A 511 -1.66 2.13 -23.91
CA ALA A 511 -1.46 2.80 -25.19
C ALA A 511 -0.12 3.58 -25.20
N PRO A 512 1.04 2.92 -25.02
CA PRO A 512 2.32 3.61 -24.85
C PRO A 512 2.80 4.33 -26.11
N ASP A 513 2.33 3.91 -27.27
CA ASP A 513 2.64 4.45 -28.60
C ASP A 513 1.58 5.46 -29.12
N ALA A 514 0.58 5.77 -28.31
CA ALA A 514 -0.47 6.71 -28.73
C ALA A 514 0.08 8.12 -28.96
N THR A 515 -0.43 8.79 -29.98
CA THR A 515 -0.13 10.20 -30.30
C THR A 515 -0.90 11.19 -29.41
N THR A 516 -1.80 10.67 -28.59
CA THR A 516 -2.57 11.36 -27.55
C THR A 516 -2.16 10.80 -26.18
N MET A 517 -2.58 11.43 -25.11
CA MET A 517 -2.30 10.96 -23.75
C MET A 517 -2.76 9.50 -23.54
N VAL A 518 -3.99 9.23 -23.98
CA VAL A 518 -4.65 7.92 -23.95
C VAL A 518 -5.51 7.77 -25.20
N ASN A 519 -6.01 6.55 -25.48
CA ASN A 519 -6.92 6.28 -26.59
C ASN A 519 -7.95 5.19 -26.23
N ALA A 520 -8.66 4.65 -27.22
CA ALA A 520 -9.69 3.63 -27.01
C ALA A 520 -9.19 2.35 -26.31
N ARG A 521 -7.90 1.99 -26.49
CA ARG A 521 -7.28 0.85 -25.76
C ARG A 521 -7.30 1.06 -24.25
N THR A 522 -7.20 2.29 -23.79
CA THR A 522 -7.27 2.63 -22.38
C THR A 522 -8.64 2.28 -21.79
N ASP A 523 -9.74 2.61 -22.48
CA ASP A 523 -11.08 2.25 -22.02
C ASP A 523 -11.34 0.74 -22.09
N HIS A 524 -10.64 0.02 -22.96
CA HIS A 524 -10.72 -1.44 -23.02
C HIS A 524 -10.06 -2.11 -21.81
N TRP A 525 -8.83 -1.70 -21.48
CA TRP A 525 -8.03 -2.33 -20.41
C TRP A 525 -8.38 -1.83 -19.01
N MET A 526 -8.64 -0.53 -18.89
CA MET A 526 -8.91 0.12 -17.59
C MET A 526 -10.40 0.00 -17.18
N PRO A 527 -10.72 0.09 -15.88
CA PRO A 527 -9.77 0.17 -14.75
C PRO A 527 -8.96 -1.12 -14.57
N MET A 528 -7.84 -1.02 -13.89
CA MET A 528 -7.05 -2.21 -13.53
C MET A 528 -7.93 -3.21 -12.78
N ASP A 529 -7.89 -4.47 -13.19
CA ASP A 529 -8.65 -5.51 -12.50
C ASP A 529 -8.01 -5.86 -11.16
N GLN A 530 -6.67 -5.83 -11.09
CA GLN A 530 -5.91 -5.97 -9.85
C GLN A 530 -4.72 -5.00 -9.82
N TYR A 531 -4.57 -4.30 -8.71
CA TYR A 531 -3.43 -3.47 -8.39
C TYR A 531 -2.69 -4.02 -7.18
N ILE A 532 -1.35 -4.06 -7.21
CA ILE A 532 -0.54 -4.66 -6.14
C ILE A 532 0.57 -3.70 -5.74
N GLY A 533 0.63 -3.38 -4.44
CA GLY A 533 1.67 -2.50 -3.91
C GLY A 533 1.74 -2.48 -2.40
N GLY A 534 2.67 -1.72 -1.85
CA GLY A 534 2.86 -1.57 -0.41
C GLY A 534 1.80 -0.67 0.24
N ILE A 535 1.53 -0.93 1.51
CA ILE A 535 0.58 -0.15 2.33
C ILE A 535 1.00 1.32 2.48
N GLU A 536 2.28 1.64 2.35
CA GLU A 536 2.82 2.99 2.41
C GLU A 536 2.21 3.95 1.37
N HIS A 537 1.63 3.41 0.31
CA HIS A 537 0.95 4.17 -0.74
C HIS A 537 -0.55 4.36 -0.51
N ALA A 538 -1.08 3.88 0.62
CA ALA A 538 -2.51 3.87 0.92
C ALA A 538 -3.19 5.25 0.88
N ILE A 539 -2.46 6.32 1.13
CA ILE A 539 -2.97 7.69 1.11
C ILE A 539 -2.47 8.41 -0.13
N LEU A 540 -1.23 8.90 -0.14
CA LEU A 540 -0.74 9.87 -1.14
C LEU A 540 -0.91 9.38 -2.59
N HIS A 541 -0.17 8.35 -2.99
CA HIS A 541 -0.22 7.85 -4.36
C HIS A 541 -1.63 7.42 -4.78
N LEU A 542 -2.30 6.61 -3.96
CA LEU A 542 -3.63 6.09 -4.31
C LEU A 542 -4.68 7.20 -4.37
N LEU A 543 -4.65 8.14 -3.44
CA LEU A 543 -5.57 9.28 -3.45
C LEU A 543 -5.35 10.18 -4.68
N TYR A 544 -4.10 10.50 -4.98
CA TYR A 544 -3.76 11.32 -6.15
C TYR A 544 -4.09 10.62 -7.47
N SER A 545 -3.88 9.31 -7.57
CA SER A 545 -4.27 8.51 -8.74
C SER A 545 -5.78 8.52 -8.97
N ARG A 546 -6.55 8.43 -7.91
CA ARG A 546 -8.02 8.50 -7.96
C ARG A 546 -8.48 9.88 -8.42
N PHE A 547 -7.94 10.94 -7.84
CA PHE A 547 -8.19 12.31 -8.26
C PHE A 547 -7.84 12.54 -9.73
N TRP A 548 -6.64 12.14 -10.14
CA TRP A 548 -6.16 12.29 -11.51
C TRP A 548 -7.06 11.58 -12.53
N THR A 549 -7.49 10.37 -12.20
CA THR A 549 -8.42 9.59 -13.03
C THR A 549 -9.76 10.30 -13.19
N LYS A 550 -10.30 10.87 -12.12
CA LYS A 550 -11.56 11.64 -12.17
C LYS A 550 -11.44 12.90 -13.03
N VAL A 551 -10.31 13.58 -12.94
CA VAL A 551 -10.03 14.74 -13.82
C VAL A 551 -9.97 14.32 -15.29
N MET A 552 -9.27 13.22 -15.59
CA MET A 552 -9.21 12.68 -16.96
C MET A 552 -10.60 12.30 -17.49
N ARG A 553 -11.45 11.70 -16.65
CA ARG A 553 -12.85 11.40 -16.99
C ARG A 553 -13.63 12.67 -17.30
N ASP A 554 -13.57 13.68 -16.46
CA ASP A 554 -14.31 14.94 -16.60
C ASP A 554 -13.86 15.76 -17.82
N LEU A 555 -12.61 15.57 -18.25
CA LEU A 555 -12.09 16.13 -19.51
C LEU A 555 -12.41 15.26 -20.74
N GLY A 556 -13.15 14.17 -20.58
CA GLY A 556 -13.57 13.29 -21.67
C GLY A 556 -12.47 12.37 -22.22
N LEU A 557 -11.35 12.21 -21.50
CA LEU A 557 -10.22 11.39 -21.93
C LEU A 557 -10.45 9.89 -21.67
N VAL A 558 -11.15 9.55 -20.61
CA VAL A 558 -11.47 8.19 -20.19
C VAL A 558 -12.92 8.09 -19.74
N LYS A 559 -13.45 6.86 -19.71
CA LYS A 559 -14.86 6.58 -19.37
C LYS A 559 -15.07 6.06 -17.94
N PHE A 560 -14.01 5.88 -17.18
CA PHE A 560 -14.03 5.34 -15.82
C PHE A 560 -13.59 6.41 -14.82
N GLY A 561 -14.05 6.29 -13.58
CA GLY A 561 -13.76 7.25 -12.49
C GLY A 561 -12.78 6.75 -11.43
N GLU A 562 -12.44 5.47 -11.45
CA GLU A 562 -11.49 4.87 -10.51
C GLU A 562 -10.40 4.09 -11.27
N PRO A 563 -9.13 4.14 -10.81
CA PRO A 563 -8.03 3.51 -11.54
C PRO A 563 -7.96 1.98 -11.36
N ALA A 564 -8.47 1.45 -10.26
CA ALA A 564 -8.37 0.03 -9.92
C ALA A 564 -9.63 -0.49 -9.25
N LYS A 565 -10.10 -1.67 -9.69
CA LYS A 565 -11.22 -2.36 -9.05
C LYS A 565 -10.81 -2.99 -7.73
N ASN A 566 -9.70 -3.72 -7.73
CA ASN A 566 -9.18 -4.43 -6.58
C ASN A 566 -7.75 -3.98 -6.27
N LEU A 567 -7.44 -3.93 -4.98
CA LEU A 567 -6.11 -3.61 -4.46
C LEU A 567 -5.65 -4.71 -3.51
N LEU A 568 -4.44 -5.20 -3.71
CA LEU A 568 -3.73 -6.04 -2.76
C LEU A 568 -2.59 -5.23 -2.15
N THR A 569 -2.61 -5.09 -0.82
CA THR A 569 -1.47 -4.53 -0.07
C THR A 569 -0.60 -5.68 0.41
N GLN A 570 0.55 -5.86 -0.23
CA GLN A 570 1.47 -6.93 0.15
C GLN A 570 2.10 -6.68 1.51
N GLY A 571 2.37 -7.78 2.24
CA GLY A 571 3.13 -7.73 3.47
C GLY A 571 4.62 -7.49 3.23
N MET A 572 5.28 -6.87 4.22
CA MET A 572 6.71 -6.58 4.17
C MET A 572 7.55 -7.86 4.31
N VAL A 573 8.76 -7.81 3.77
CA VAL A 573 9.77 -8.85 4.00
C VAL A 573 10.63 -8.43 5.19
N LEU A 574 10.70 -9.30 6.18
CA LEU A 574 11.42 -9.10 7.43
C LEU A 574 12.67 -9.97 7.48
N ASN A 575 13.69 -9.50 8.17
CA ASN A 575 14.89 -10.29 8.44
C ASN A 575 15.50 -9.88 9.79
N GLU A 576 16.35 -10.72 10.33
CA GLU A 576 17.14 -10.44 11.52
C GLU A 576 18.03 -9.21 11.33
N THR A 577 18.32 -8.53 12.42
CA THR A 577 19.23 -7.38 12.46
C THR A 577 20.34 -7.60 13.46
N PHE A 578 21.56 -7.16 13.11
CA PHE A 578 22.75 -7.30 13.95
C PHE A 578 23.53 -6.00 13.95
N TYR A 579 23.99 -5.58 15.13
CA TYR A 579 24.73 -4.32 15.25
C TYR A 579 25.82 -4.37 16.32
N ARG A 580 26.73 -3.40 16.25
CA ARG A 580 27.62 -2.99 17.35
C ARG A 580 27.35 -1.53 17.66
N GLU A 581 27.45 -1.16 18.91
CA GLU A 581 27.28 0.20 19.38
C GLU A 581 28.63 0.74 19.89
N ASP A 582 29.02 1.93 19.43
CA ASP A 582 30.21 2.59 19.89
C ASP A 582 29.99 3.32 21.24
N ALA A 583 31.05 3.89 21.81
CA ALA A 583 31.00 4.60 23.09
C ALA A 583 30.05 5.83 23.08
N ASN A 584 29.67 6.32 21.90
CA ASN A 584 28.77 7.46 21.71
C ASN A 584 27.33 7.04 21.43
N GLY A 585 27.04 5.72 21.49
CA GLY A 585 25.70 5.19 21.18
C GLY A 585 25.36 5.07 19.69
N LYS A 586 26.34 5.26 18.81
CA LYS A 586 26.16 5.08 17.36
C LYS A 586 26.22 3.61 17.00
N LYS A 587 25.17 3.12 16.32
CA LYS A 587 25.05 1.73 15.85
C LYS A 587 25.63 1.55 14.46
N THR A 588 26.44 0.52 14.30
CA THR A 588 26.90 0.00 13.01
C THR A 588 26.20 -1.32 12.74
N TRP A 589 25.49 -1.42 11.63
CA TRP A 589 24.65 -2.57 11.27
C TRP A 589 25.39 -3.50 10.32
N PHE A 590 25.30 -4.81 10.57
CA PHE A 590 25.96 -5.87 9.78
C PHE A 590 24.92 -6.72 9.06
N ASN A 591 25.26 -7.13 7.84
CA ASN A 591 24.36 -8.00 7.07
C ASN A 591 24.25 -9.37 7.73
N PRO A 592 23.04 -9.94 7.87
CA PRO A 592 22.85 -11.27 8.45
C PRO A 592 23.65 -12.38 7.76
N ALA A 593 23.95 -12.24 6.44
CA ALA A 593 24.81 -13.17 5.72
C ALA A 593 26.25 -13.23 6.21
N ASP A 594 26.73 -12.17 6.86
CA ASP A 594 28.08 -12.05 7.40
C ASP A 594 28.18 -12.43 8.89
N VAL A 595 27.09 -12.90 9.47
CA VAL A 595 26.97 -13.19 10.90
C VAL A 595 26.65 -14.66 11.13
N THR A 596 27.31 -15.27 12.11
CA THR A 596 26.99 -16.62 12.60
C THR A 596 26.28 -16.52 13.94
N VAL A 597 25.07 -17.08 14.03
CA VAL A 597 24.22 -17.08 15.21
C VAL A 597 24.42 -18.40 16.00
N THR A 598 24.60 -18.30 17.30
CA THR A 598 24.64 -19.45 18.22
C THR A 598 23.25 -19.62 18.83
N HIS A 599 22.77 -20.86 18.87
CA HIS A 599 21.46 -21.21 19.40
C HIS A 599 21.60 -22.09 20.64
N ASP A 600 20.63 -22.01 21.55
CA ASP A 600 20.52 -22.92 22.71
C ASP A 600 19.92 -24.28 22.28
N ASP A 601 19.84 -25.21 23.23
CA ASP A 601 19.26 -26.55 23.01
C ASP A 601 17.78 -26.54 22.57
N LYS A 602 17.10 -25.41 22.71
CA LYS A 602 15.72 -25.16 22.27
C LYS A 602 15.63 -24.41 20.95
N GLY A 603 16.77 -24.18 20.30
CA GLY A 603 16.85 -23.50 19.01
C GLY A 603 16.68 -21.96 19.09
N ARG A 604 16.74 -21.36 20.29
CA ARG A 604 16.65 -19.91 20.44
C ARG A 604 18.02 -19.26 20.27
N PRO A 605 18.11 -18.11 19.57
CA PRO A 605 19.37 -17.42 19.41
C PRO A 605 19.85 -16.85 20.75
N VAL A 606 21.08 -17.14 21.13
CA VAL A 606 21.71 -16.74 22.40
C VAL A 606 22.94 -15.86 22.21
N GLY A 607 23.45 -15.76 21.00
CA GLY A 607 24.61 -14.93 20.67
C GLY A 607 24.89 -14.95 19.18
N ALA A 608 25.72 -14.02 18.74
CA ALA A 608 26.14 -13.93 17.35
C ALA A 608 27.54 -13.30 17.25
N VAL A 609 28.26 -13.68 16.18
CA VAL A 609 29.59 -13.15 15.87
C VAL A 609 29.64 -12.75 14.39
N LEU A 610 30.36 -11.68 14.10
CA LEU A 610 30.68 -11.27 12.74
C LEU A 610 31.76 -12.20 12.17
N ASN A 611 31.50 -12.83 11.03
CA ASN A 611 32.41 -13.81 10.44
C ASN A 611 33.78 -13.21 10.05
N GLY A 612 33.79 -11.93 9.67
CA GLY A 612 34.99 -11.25 9.19
C GLY A 612 36.06 -11.00 10.27
N ASP A 613 35.66 -10.84 11.52
CA ASP A 613 36.56 -10.54 12.64
C ASP A 613 36.40 -11.46 13.87
N GLY A 614 35.38 -12.34 13.84
CA GLY A 614 35.10 -13.27 14.94
C GLY A 614 34.61 -12.60 16.24
N GLN A 615 34.33 -11.30 16.23
CA GLN A 615 33.90 -10.56 17.40
C GLN A 615 32.39 -10.57 17.58
N PRO A 616 31.88 -10.46 18.81
CA PRO A 616 30.43 -10.46 19.06
C PRO A 616 29.69 -9.30 18.40
N VAL A 617 28.48 -9.56 18.01
CA VAL A 617 27.48 -8.57 17.58
C VAL A 617 26.20 -8.72 18.41
N VAL A 618 25.44 -7.64 18.55
CA VAL A 618 24.19 -7.62 19.30
C VAL A 618 23.04 -8.04 18.37
N LEU A 619 22.16 -8.90 18.89
CA LEU A 619 20.91 -9.29 18.23
C LEU A 619 19.92 -8.13 18.30
N GLY A 620 19.59 -7.52 17.17
CA GLY A 620 18.69 -6.36 17.08
C GLY A 620 17.20 -6.69 16.89
N GLY A 621 16.89 -8.01 16.77
CA GLY A 621 15.54 -8.48 16.48
C GLY A 621 15.19 -8.55 14.99
N ILE A 622 13.97 -9.00 14.69
CA ILE A 622 13.46 -9.14 13.33
C ILE A 622 12.76 -7.84 12.93
N GLU A 623 13.26 -7.22 11.88
CA GLU A 623 12.73 -5.95 11.37
C GLU A 623 12.54 -5.98 9.84
N LYS A 624 11.80 -5.01 9.31
CA LYS A 624 11.67 -4.81 7.86
C LYS A 624 13.06 -4.71 7.23
N MET A 625 13.25 -5.41 6.11
CA MET A 625 14.49 -5.27 5.32
C MET A 625 14.67 -3.82 4.87
N SER A 626 15.81 -3.23 5.21
CA SER A 626 16.14 -1.85 4.86
C SER A 626 17.63 -1.64 4.66
N LYS A 627 17.98 -0.64 3.86
CA LYS A 627 19.39 -0.23 3.67
C LYS A 627 20.00 0.30 4.95
N SER A 628 19.22 1.00 5.78
CA SER A 628 19.69 1.59 7.05
C SER A 628 20.05 0.56 8.11
N LYS A 629 19.38 -0.60 8.10
CA LYS A 629 19.63 -1.73 8.99
C LYS A 629 20.56 -2.78 8.38
N ASN A 630 20.92 -2.64 7.13
CA ASN A 630 21.77 -3.57 6.37
C ASN A 630 21.33 -5.04 6.50
N ASN A 631 20.04 -5.28 6.59
CA ASN A 631 19.45 -6.62 6.75
C ASN A 631 18.77 -7.16 5.49
N GLY A 632 19.02 -6.55 4.34
CA GLY A 632 18.48 -7.01 3.04
C GLY A 632 19.20 -8.25 2.51
N VAL A 633 18.47 -9.07 1.79
CA VAL A 633 19.00 -10.17 0.96
C VAL A 633 19.08 -9.67 -0.47
N ASP A 634 20.21 -9.91 -1.14
CA ASP A 634 20.37 -9.55 -2.55
C ASP A 634 19.67 -10.59 -3.43
N PRO A 635 18.62 -10.19 -4.17
CA PRO A 635 17.90 -11.12 -5.04
C PRO A 635 18.78 -11.75 -6.12
N GLN A 636 19.76 -11.02 -6.65
CA GLN A 636 20.62 -11.55 -7.70
C GLN A 636 21.49 -12.70 -7.20
N LEU A 637 22.08 -12.55 -6.01
CA LEU A 637 22.85 -13.62 -5.39
C LEU A 637 21.99 -14.85 -5.10
N LEU A 638 20.76 -14.64 -4.67
CA LEU A 638 19.80 -15.72 -4.44
C LEU A 638 19.48 -16.49 -5.74
N ILE A 639 19.23 -15.76 -6.83
CA ILE A 639 18.95 -16.34 -8.14
C ILE A 639 20.19 -17.07 -8.68
N ASP A 640 21.37 -16.50 -8.54
CA ASP A 640 22.62 -17.11 -9.01
C ASP A 640 22.94 -18.42 -8.26
N GLN A 641 22.62 -18.49 -6.97
CA GLN A 641 22.86 -19.68 -6.14
C GLN A 641 21.80 -20.78 -6.28
N HIS A 642 20.54 -20.40 -6.35
CA HIS A 642 19.41 -21.33 -6.23
C HIS A 642 18.47 -21.34 -7.43
N GLY A 643 18.57 -20.34 -8.32
CA GLY A 643 17.65 -20.12 -9.42
C GLY A 643 16.45 -19.26 -9.06
N ALA A 644 15.83 -18.69 -10.09
CA ALA A 644 14.65 -17.84 -9.95
C ALA A 644 13.44 -18.59 -9.43
N ASP A 645 13.21 -19.82 -9.89
CA ASP A 645 12.08 -20.64 -9.46
C ASP A 645 12.13 -20.95 -7.95
N THR A 646 13.32 -21.17 -7.39
CA THR A 646 13.48 -21.36 -5.94
C THR A 646 13.13 -20.09 -5.16
N ALA A 647 13.60 -18.92 -5.61
CA ALA A 647 13.26 -17.65 -5.00
C ALA A 647 11.76 -17.37 -5.04
N ARG A 648 11.12 -17.62 -6.18
CA ARG A 648 9.67 -17.47 -6.36
C ARG A 648 8.89 -18.41 -5.43
N LEU A 649 9.28 -19.68 -5.42
CA LEU A 649 8.63 -20.71 -4.59
C LEU A 649 8.69 -20.36 -3.10
N PHE A 650 9.87 -19.95 -2.61
CA PHE A 650 10.04 -19.57 -1.22
C PHE A 650 9.15 -18.36 -0.86
N THR A 651 9.16 -17.30 -1.66
CA THR A 651 8.39 -16.09 -1.36
C THR A 651 6.88 -16.32 -1.40
N MET A 652 6.41 -17.26 -2.21
CA MET A 652 4.98 -17.60 -2.25
C MET A 652 4.57 -18.57 -1.14
N PHE A 653 5.47 -19.46 -0.73
CA PHE A 653 5.19 -20.44 0.31
C PHE A 653 5.24 -19.90 1.74
N ALA A 654 6.16 -18.96 2.01
CA ALA A 654 6.51 -18.54 3.38
C ALA A 654 5.36 -17.85 4.12
N ALA A 655 4.50 -17.11 3.41
CA ALA A 655 3.35 -16.42 4.00
C ALA A 655 2.28 -16.07 2.94
N PRO A 656 1.01 -15.90 3.33
CA PRO A 656 0.01 -15.30 2.45
C PRO A 656 0.44 -13.92 1.96
N PRO A 657 0.02 -13.48 0.75
CA PRO A 657 0.46 -12.21 0.16
C PRO A 657 0.28 -10.97 1.04
N GLU A 658 -0.79 -10.87 1.82
CA GLU A 658 -1.09 -9.73 2.69
C GLU A 658 -0.27 -9.72 3.98
N GLN A 659 0.29 -10.86 4.38
CA GLN A 659 1.02 -11.01 5.64
C GLN A 659 2.51 -10.72 5.46
N GLN A 660 3.14 -10.35 6.56
CA GLN A 660 4.59 -10.21 6.62
C GLN A 660 5.28 -11.56 6.37
N LEU A 661 6.39 -11.52 5.68
CA LEU A 661 7.22 -12.67 5.39
C LEU A 661 8.53 -12.56 6.15
N GLU A 662 8.82 -13.50 7.04
CA GLU A 662 10.12 -13.62 7.68
C GLU A 662 11.08 -14.41 6.78
N TRP A 663 12.25 -13.85 6.54
CA TRP A 663 13.28 -14.51 5.76
C TRP A 663 13.82 -15.75 6.47
N SER A 664 14.01 -16.83 5.73
CA SER A 664 14.57 -18.08 6.24
C SER A 664 15.47 -18.76 5.20
N GLY A 665 16.76 -18.81 5.47
CA GLY A 665 17.69 -19.55 4.63
C GLY A 665 17.37 -21.06 4.55
N ALA A 666 16.93 -21.65 5.65
CA ALA A 666 16.47 -23.05 5.67
C ALA A 666 15.20 -23.26 4.81
N GLY A 667 14.31 -22.25 4.78
CA GLY A 667 13.14 -22.26 3.91
C GLY A 667 13.51 -22.23 2.42
N VAL A 668 14.49 -21.45 2.03
CA VAL A 668 15.04 -21.40 0.66
C VAL A 668 15.63 -22.74 0.27
N GLU A 669 16.43 -23.37 1.13
CA GLU A 669 16.97 -24.71 0.92
C GLU A 669 15.87 -25.76 0.80
N GLY A 670 14.81 -25.66 1.60
CA GLY A 670 13.63 -26.53 1.51
C GLY A 670 12.93 -26.41 0.17
N ALA A 671 12.75 -25.19 -0.33
CA ALA A 671 12.19 -24.91 -1.65
C ALA A 671 13.06 -25.52 -2.76
N SER A 672 14.37 -25.34 -2.70
CA SER A 672 15.31 -25.93 -3.66
C SER A 672 15.26 -27.46 -3.67
N ARG A 673 15.18 -28.10 -2.48
CA ARG A 673 15.02 -29.57 -2.39
C ARG A 673 13.73 -30.06 -3.02
N PHE A 674 12.63 -29.36 -2.82
CA PHE A 674 11.35 -29.71 -3.42
C PHE A 674 11.42 -29.68 -4.96
N LEU A 675 12.01 -28.65 -5.55
CA LEU A 675 12.19 -28.56 -7.01
C LEU A 675 13.06 -29.67 -7.56
N ARG A 676 14.13 -30.02 -6.86
CA ARG A 676 14.97 -31.17 -7.22
C ARG A 676 14.20 -32.48 -7.20
N ARG A 677 13.32 -32.70 -6.23
CA ARG A 677 12.43 -33.85 -6.15
C ARG A 677 11.46 -33.93 -7.33
N VAL A 678 10.84 -32.77 -7.68
CA VAL A 678 9.94 -32.70 -8.86
C VAL A 678 10.68 -33.14 -10.12
N TRP A 679 11.87 -32.63 -10.35
CA TRP A 679 12.69 -32.99 -11.51
C TRP A 679 13.16 -34.45 -11.47
N ALA A 680 13.64 -34.93 -10.35
CA ALA A 680 14.13 -36.30 -10.17
C ALA A 680 13.04 -37.34 -10.40
N PHE A 681 11.81 -37.08 -9.94
CA PHE A 681 10.67 -37.94 -10.20
C PHE A 681 10.40 -38.07 -11.71
N ALA A 682 10.39 -36.95 -12.43
CA ALA A 682 10.21 -36.92 -13.88
C ALA A 682 11.30 -37.69 -14.63
N SER A 683 12.57 -37.50 -14.21
CA SER A 683 13.71 -38.18 -14.80
C SER A 683 13.64 -39.72 -14.59
N ALA A 684 13.35 -40.15 -13.38
CA ALA A 684 13.29 -41.57 -13.02
C ALA A 684 12.08 -42.30 -13.63
N ASN A 685 10.98 -41.61 -13.89
CA ASN A 685 9.73 -42.18 -14.38
C ASN A 685 9.36 -41.71 -15.79
N ARG A 686 10.33 -41.24 -16.56
CA ARG A 686 10.10 -40.63 -17.87
C ARG A 686 9.31 -41.54 -18.81
N GLU A 687 9.67 -42.81 -18.89
CA GLU A 687 9.01 -43.78 -19.75
C GLU A 687 7.50 -43.92 -19.44
N ALA A 688 7.16 -44.03 -18.17
CA ALA A 688 5.78 -44.08 -17.72
C ALA A 688 5.02 -42.76 -17.98
N LEU A 689 5.70 -41.61 -17.79
CA LEU A 689 5.08 -40.28 -17.95
C LEU A 689 4.85 -39.86 -19.40
N VAL A 690 5.57 -40.44 -20.39
CA VAL A 690 5.36 -40.15 -21.81
C VAL A 690 4.38 -41.13 -22.49
N THR A 691 3.76 -42.03 -21.73
CA THR A 691 2.79 -42.99 -22.27
C THR A 691 1.65 -42.31 -23.01
N ARG A 692 1.13 -42.97 -24.05
CA ARG A 692 -0.06 -42.55 -24.78
C ARG A 692 -1.27 -43.43 -24.46
N ASP A 693 -1.13 -44.34 -23.48
CA ASP A 693 -2.23 -45.19 -23.06
C ASP A 693 -3.39 -44.37 -22.52
N ALA A 694 -4.59 -44.74 -22.98
CA ALA A 694 -5.79 -44.11 -22.47
C ALA A 694 -6.05 -44.50 -21.01
N LEU A 695 -6.47 -43.53 -20.21
CA LEU A 695 -6.87 -43.79 -18.84
C LEU A 695 -8.23 -44.51 -18.82
N ASP A 696 -8.26 -45.75 -18.36
CA ASP A 696 -9.51 -46.46 -18.08
C ASP A 696 -9.79 -46.43 -16.58
N ALA A 697 -10.63 -45.50 -16.18
CA ALA A 697 -10.99 -45.27 -14.77
C ALA A 697 -11.72 -46.45 -14.13
N THR A 698 -12.32 -47.32 -14.94
CA THR A 698 -13.06 -48.51 -14.49
C THR A 698 -12.18 -49.72 -14.18
N ALA A 699 -10.97 -49.74 -14.73
CA ALA A 699 -10.02 -50.83 -14.59
C ALA A 699 -8.91 -50.59 -13.57
N LEU A 700 -9.02 -49.47 -12.76
CA LEU A 700 -7.99 -49.13 -11.78
C LEU A 700 -8.05 -49.95 -10.51
N ASP A 701 -6.88 -50.30 -9.98
CA ASP A 701 -6.77 -50.88 -8.65
C ASP A 701 -6.97 -49.83 -7.54
N GLU A 702 -7.05 -50.26 -6.31
CA GLU A 702 -7.31 -49.37 -5.16
C GLU A 702 -6.20 -48.33 -4.95
N THR A 703 -4.95 -48.66 -5.27
CA THR A 703 -3.83 -47.71 -5.15
C THR A 703 -3.98 -46.56 -6.16
N ALA A 704 -4.28 -46.89 -7.40
CA ALA A 704 -4.50 -45.91 -8.46
C ALA A 704 -5.76 -45.08 -8.23
N LYS A 705 -6.83 -45.67 -7.74
CA LYS A 705 -8.06 -44.95 -7.35
C LYS A 705 -7.80 -44.00 -6.18
N ALA A 706 -7.07 -44.41 -5.16
CA ALA A 706 -6.70 -43.59 -4.01
C ALA A 706 -5.81 -42.41 -4.43
N LEU A 707 -4.83 -42.62 -5.30
CA LEU A 707 -3.99 -41.54 -5.84
C LEU A 707 -4.83 -40.51 -6.59
N ARG A 708 -5.66 -40.95 -7.53
CA ARG A 708 -6.53 -40.01 -8.29
C ARG A 708 -7.45 -39.23 -7.37
N ARG A 709 -8.05 -39.88 -6.38
CA ARG A 709 -8.92 -39.24 -5.41
C ARG A 709 -8.19 -38.13 -4.66
N GLU A 710 -7.01 -38.42 -4.14
CA GLU A 710 -6.19 -37.42 -3.41
C GLU A 710 -5.79 -36.27 -4.30
N ILE A 711 -5.32 -36.53 -5.51
CA ILE A 711 -4.88 -35.49 -6.47
C ILE A 711 -6.05 -34.59 -6.87
N HIS A 712 -7.22 -35.15 -7.19
CA HIS A 712 -8.37 -34.35 -7.58
C HIS A 712 -8.97 -33.56 -6.40
N ALA A 713 -8.91 -34.08 -5.19
CA ALA A 713 -9.32 -33.36 -3.97
C ALA A 713 -8.38 -32.18 -3.69
N VAL A 714 -7.07 -32.40 -3.80
CA VAL A 714 -6.07 -31.33 -3.64
C VAL A 714 -6.18 -30.29 -4.76
N LEU A 715 -6.45 -30.72 -6.00
CA LEU A 715 -6.69 -29.82 -7.13
C LEU A 715 -7.89 -28.88 -6.88
N LYS A 716 -8.99 -29.44 -6.38
CA LYS A 716 -10.20 -28.67 -6.05
C LYS A 716 -9.90 -27.60 -5.00
N GLN A 717 -9.14 -27.94 -3.99
CA GLN A 717 -8.69 -26.99 -2.96
C GLN A 717 -7.71 -25.96 -3.51
N ALA A 718 -6.75 -26.37 -4.36
CA ALA A 718 -5.78 -25.46 -4.96
C ALA A 718 -6.42 -24.42 -5.87
N ASP A 719 -7.42 -24.81 -6.64
CA ASP A 719 -8.19 -23.89 -7.48
C ASP A 719 -8.90 -22.83 -6.64
N PHE A 720 -9.54 -23.25 -5.56
CA PHE A 720 -10.17 -22.35 -4.60
C PHE A 720 -9.17 -21.38 -3.95
N ASP A 721 -7.98 -21.88 -3.59
CA ASP A 721 -6.92 -21.09 -2.98
C ASP A 721 -6.31 -20.07 -3.97
N TYR A 722 -6.16 -20.43 -5.24
CA TYR A 722 -5.74 -19.49 -6.29
C TYR A 722 -6.72 -18.32 -6.46
N GLN A 723 -8.02 -18.62 -6.47
CA GLN A 723 -9.07 -17.59 -6.59
C GLN A 723 -9.06 -16.62 -5.41
N ARG A 724 -8.59 -17.06 -4.24
CA ARG A 724 -8.49 -16.27 -3.02
C ARG A 724 -7.10 -15.69 -2.77
N LEU A 725 -6.20 -15.80 -3.71
CA LEU A 725 -4.80 -15.34 -3.63
C LEU A 725 -4.03 -15.97 -2.44
N GLN A 726 -4.39 -17.20 -2.04
CA GLN A 726 -3.73 -17.94 -0.97
C GLN A 726 -2.60 -18.81 -1.54
N TYR A 727 -1.54 -18.19 -2.02
CA TYR A 727 -0.49 -18.89 -2.77
C TYR A 727 0.38 -19.80 -1.91
N ASN A 728 0.50 -19.52 -0.61
CA ASN A 728 1.21 -20.40 0.32
C ASN A 728 0.55 -21.78 0.44
N THR A 729 -0.77 -21.84 0.45
CA THR A 729 -1.52 -23.09 0.49
C THR A 729 -1.51 -23.82 -0.85
N VAL A 730 -1.44 -23.09 -1.97
CA VAL A 730 -1.21 -23.68 -3.30
C VAL A 730 0.13 -24.40 -3.36
N VAL A 731 1.20 -23.82 -2.83
CA VAL A 731 2.52 -24.48 -2.76
C VAL A 731 2.45 -25.73 -1.90
N SER A 732 1.79 -25.66 -0.74
CA SER A 732 1.49 -26.83 0.09
C SER A 732 0.74 -27.92 -0.69
N ALA A 733 -0.24 -27.54 -1.50
CA ALA A 733 -1.01 -28.45 -2.34
C ALA A 733 -0.08 -29.18 -3.33
N ALA A 734 0.80 -28.48 -4.02
CA ALA A 734 1.77 -29.06 -4.93
C ALA A 734 2.73 -30.06 -4.21
N MET A 735 3.16 -29.73 -3.00
CA MET A 735 3.98 -30.63 -2.18
C MET A 735 3.22 -31.91 -1.80
N LYS A 736 1.95 -31.79 -1.41
CA LYS A 736 1.08 -32.93 -1.13
C LYS A 736 0.88 -33.81 -2.37
N MET A 737 0.66 -33.19 -3.53
CA MET A 737 0.53 -33.92 -4.79
C MET A 737 1.79 -34.75 -5.10
N LEU A 738 2.97 -34.16 -4.98
CA LEU A 738 4.23 -34.90 -5.23
C LEU A 738 4.40 -36.07 -4.25
N ASN A 739 4.12 -35.85 -2.96
CA ASN A 739 4.19 -36.88 -1.94
C ASN A 739 3.24 -38.05 -2.26
N ALA A 740 2.01 -37.75 -2.69
CA ALA A 740 1.04 -38.77 -3.08
C ALA A 740 1.51 -39.57 -4.31
N ILE A 741 2.04 -38.89 -5.33
CA ILE A 741 2.54 -39.51 -6.56
C ILE A 741 3.76 -40.42 -6.27
N GLU A 742 4.72 -39.93 -5.47
CA GLU A 742 5.90 -40.71 -5.06
C GLU A 742 5.51 -41.95 -4.20
N GLY A 743 4.46 -41.81 -3.40
CA GLY A 743 3.93 -42.88 -2.54
C GLY A 743 3.18 -43.97 -3.29
N ALA A 744 2.65 -43.70 -4.46
CA ALA A 744 1.82 -44.64 -5.25
C ALA A 744 2.66 -45.56 -6.13
N LYS A 745 3.47 -46.39 -5.50
CA LYS A 745 4.36 -47.33 -6.21
C LYS A 745 3.53 -48.33 -7.02
N GLY A 746 3.91 -48.49 -8.30
CA GLY A 746 3.25 -49.41 -9.21
C GLY A 746 1.96 -48.90 -9.86
N ALA A 747 1.64 -47.58 -9.67
CA ALA A 747 0.52 -46.96 -10.36
C ALA A 747 0.69 -47.04 -11.90
N PRO A 748 -0.38 -47.26 -12.67
CA PRO A 748 -0.32 -47.30 -14.14
C PRO A 748 0.25 -46.01 -14.73
N GLY A 749 0.99 -46.12 -15.84
CA GLY A 749 1.58 -44.96 -16.52
C GLY A 749 0.56 -43.89 -16.87
N ALA A 750 -0.64 -44.29 -17.33
CA ALA A 750 -1.71 -43.34 -17.63
C ALA A 750 -2.17 -42.53 -16.42
N VAL A 751 -2.21 -43.13 -15.23
CA VAL A 751 -2.53 -42.45 -13.96
C VAL A 751 -1.40 -41.51 -13.52
N LEU A 752 -0.15 -41.95 -13.64
CA LEU A 752 1.03 -41.12 -13.34
C LEU A 752 1.08 -39.91 -14.29
N ARG A 753 0.80 -40.10 -15.59
CA ARG A 753 0.78 -39.00 -16.56
C ARG A 753 -0.32 -37.98 -16.23
N GLU A 754 -1.54 -38.42 -15.93
CA GLU A 754 -2.63 -37.56 -15.53
C GLU A 754 -2.25 -36.74 -14.27
N THR A 755 -1.87 -37.43 -13.21
CA THR A 755 -1.64 -36.80 -11.90
C THR A 755 -0.41 -35.90 -11.88
N TYR A 756 0.67 -36.29 -12.56
CA TYR A 756 1.86 -35.46 -12.71
C TYR A 756 1.60 -34.21 -13.61
N GLY A 757 0.81 -34.40 -14.67
CA GLY A 757 0.36 -33.29 -15.50
C GLY A 757 -0.50 -32.26 -14.75
N ILE A 758 -1.29 -32.71 -13.78
CA ILE A 758 -2.03 -31.83 -12.86
C ILE A 758 -1.04 -31.10 -11.95
N LEU A 759 -0.09 -31.80 -11.35
CA LEU A 759 0.96 -31.19 -10.51
C LEU A 759 1.70 -30.09 -11.26
N LEU A 760 2.14 -30.34 -12.49
CA LEU A 760 2.87 -29.37 -13.29
C LEU A 760 2.03 -28.09 -13.54
N ARG A 761 0.75 -28.25 -13.85
CA ARG A 761 -0.13 -27.10 -14.09
C ARG A 761 -0.46 -26.31 -12.81
N VAL A 762 -0.65 -26.98 -11.69
CA VAL A 762 -0.88 -26.33 -10.39
C VAL A 762 0.38 -25.59 -9.93
N LEU A 763 1.54 -26.15 -10.15
CA LEU A 763 2.83 -25.55 -9.76
C LEU A 763 3.31 -24.46 -10.72
N TYR A 764 2.94 -24.52 -12.01
CA TYR A 764 3.44 -23.65 -13.06
C TYR A 764 3.33 -22.15 -12.74
N PRO A 765 2.23 -21.60 -12.25
CA PRO A 765 2.17 -20.17 -11.96
C PRO A 765 3.25 -19.68 -10.99
N VAL A 766 3.64 -20.52 -10.04
CA VAL A 766 4.69 -20.21 -9.05
C VAL A 766 6.09 -20.51 -9.58
N VAL A 767 6.25 -21.65 -10.26
CA VAL A 767 7.53 -22.21 -10.72
C VAL A 767 7.49 -22.40 -12.25
N PRO A 768 7.57 -21.31 -13.03
CA PRO A 768 7.28 -21.37 -14.46
C PRO A 768 8.38 -22.01 -15.31
N HIS A 769 9.64 -21.90 -14.92
CA HIS A 769 10.75 -22.42 -15.75
C HIS A 769 10.84 -23.94 -15.70
N LEU A 770 10.94 -24.50 -14.50
CA LEU A 770 11.03 -25.95 -14.31
C LEU A 770 9.81 -26.67 -14.90
N THR A 771 8.62 -26.15 -14.62
CA THR A 771 7.38 -26.76 -15.11
C THR A 771 7.24 -26.66 -16.62
N PHE A 772 7.64 -25.54 -17.22
CA PHE A 772 7.64 -25.38 -18.68
C PHE A 772 8.61 -26.34 -19.36
N ALA A 773 9.82 -26.51 -18.81
CA ALA A 773 10.79 -27.44 -19.32
C ALA A 773 10.29 -28.90 -19.26
N LEU A 774 9.75 -29.32 -18.11
CA LEU A 774 9.21 -30.67 -17.93
C LEU A 774 7.97 -30.94 -18.80
N TRP A 775 7.12 -29.93 -18.98
CA TRP A 775 5.94 -30.04 -19.86
C TRP A 775 6.33 -30.41 -21.29
N ARG A 776 7.39 -29.81 -21.80
CA ARG A 776 7.93 -30.11 -23.12
C ARG A 776 8.64 -31.45 -23.16
N GLU A 777 9.54 -31.71 -22.20
CA GLU A 777 10.34 -32.96 -22.14
C GLU A 777 9.48 -34.23 -22.01
N LEU A 778 8.31 -34.10 -21.37
CA LEU A 778 7.37 -35.19 -21.16
C LEU A 778 6.24 -35.22 -22.20
N ALA A 779 6.36 -34.39 -23.24
CA ALA A 779 5.44 -34.34 -24.39
C ALA A 779 3.98 -34.01 -24.03
N TYR A 780 3.72 -33.31 -22.92
CA TYR A 780 2.39 -32.83 -22.61
C TYR A 780 1.91 -31.77 -23.62
N ALA A 781 2.87 -31.00 -24.18
CA ALA A 781 2.55 -29.98 -25.17
C ALA A 781 1.88 -30.50 -26.43
N ASP A 782 2.13 -31.77 -26.80
CA ASP A 782 1.51 -32.45 -27.96
C ASP A 782 -0.01 -32.66 -27.75
N GLU A 783 -0.42 -32.78 -26.49
CA GLU A 783 -1.79 -33.08 -26.09
C GLU A 783 -2.57 -31.82 -25.71
N PHE A 784 -1.94 -30.91 -24.94
CA PHE A 784 -2.61 -29.76 -24.34
C PHE A 784 -2.13 -28.43 -24.90
N GLY A 785 -1.19 -28.42 -25.84
CA GLY A 785 -0.50 -27.23 -26.31
C GLY A 785 0.59 -26.70 -25.34
N PRO A 786 1.19 -25.57 -25.66
CA PRO A 786 2.20 -24.94 -24.82
C PRO A 786 1.66 -24.68 -23.40
N LEU A 787 2.49 -24.87 -22.38
CA LEU A 787 2.07 -24.76 -20.98
C LEU A 787 1.42 -23.41 -20.64
N LEU A 788 1.91 -22.32 -21.25
CA LEU A 788 1.38 -20.96 -21.01
C LEU A 788 -0.11 -20.85 -21.30
N ASP A 789 -0.57 -21.55 -22.34
CA ASP A 789 -1.95 -21.53 -22.82
C ASP A 789 -2.68 -22.86 -22.60
N ALA A 790 -2.03 -23.82 -21.93
CA ALA A 790 -2.66 -25.09 -21.59
C ALA A 790 -3.87 -24.82 -20.66
N PRO A 791 -5.01 -25.52 -20.88
CA PRO A 791 -6.17 -25.30 -20.03
C PRO A 791 -5.87 -25.70 -18.58
N TRP A 792 -6.39 -24.91 -17.64
CA TRP A 792 -6.37 -25.28 -16.23
C TRP A 792 -6.99 -26.67 -16.04
N PRO A 793 -6.40 -27.54 -15.21
CA PRO A 793 -6.91 -28.90 -15.06
C PRO A 793 -8.31 -28.90 -14.44
N LYS A 794 -9.17 -29.76 -14.97
CA LYS A 794 -10.52 -29.96 -14.44
C LYS A 794 -10.54 -31.04 -13.39
N VAL A 795 -11.29 -30.82 -12.32
CA VAL A 795 -11.56 -31.85 -11.31
C VAL A 795 -12.43 -32.95 -11.92
N ASP A 796 -12.00 -34.17 -11.79
CA ASP A 796 -12.85 -35.35 -12.10
C ASP A 796 -13.64 -35.67 -10.83
N GLU A 797 -14.91 -35.27 -10.80
CA GLU A 797 -15.79 -35.50 -9.65
C GLU A 797 -16.01 -36.98 -9.37
N ALA A 798 -15.97 -37.85 -10.40
CA ALA A 798 -16.06 -39.27 -10.22
C ALA A 798 -14.85 -39.86 -9.47
N ALA A 799 -13.68 -39.27 -9.64
CA ALA A 799 -12.47 -39.66 -8.91
C ALA A 799 -12.57 -39.34 -7.39
N LEU A 800 -13.41 -38.41 -6.98
CA LEU A 800 -13.63 -38.05 -5.58
C LEU A 800 -14.58 -39.01 -4.85
N GLU A 801 -15.31 -39.85 -5.58
CA GLU A 801 -16.25 -40.79 -4.98
C GLU A 801 -15.50 -41.86 -4.20
N GLN A 802 -15.94 -42.06 -2.95
CA GLN A 802 -15.45 -43.15 -2.10
C GLN A 802 -16.54 -44.21 -2.00
N ALA A 803 -16.19 -45.44 -2.31
CA ALA A 803 -17.07 -46.57 -2.02
C ALA A 803 -17.20 -46.80 -0.51
N GLU A 804 -16.12 -46.50 0.22
CA GLU A 804 -16.05 -46.66 1.69
C GLU A 804 -15.65 -45.35 2.35
N ILE A 805 -16.11 -45.12 3.55
CA ILE A 805 -15.77 -44.05 4.46
C ILE A 805 -15.19 -44.63 5.74
N GLU A 806 -14.26 -43.88 6.34
CA GLU A 806 -13.71 -44.20 7.66
C GLU A 806 -14.38 -43.32 8.72
N LEU A 807 -15.05 -43.96 9.68
CA LEU A 807 -15.71 -43.29 10.82
C LEU A 807 -14.82 -43.41 12.06
N VAL A 808 -14.62 -42.31 12.79
CA VAL A 808 -13.92 -42.33 14.05
C VAL A 808 -14.70 -43.20 15.05
N LEU A 809 -14.04 -44.25 15.58
CA LEU A 809 -14.60 -45.10 16.61
C LEU A 809 -14.29 -44.54 18.00
N GLN A 810 -15.34 -44.23 18.73
CA GLN A 810 -15.26 -43.83 20.12
C GLN A 810 -15.90 -44.91 21.02
N ILE A 811 -15.30 -45.08 22.20
CA ILE A 811 -15.86 -45.91 23.26
C ILE A 811 -15.97 -45.02 24.52
N ASN A 812 -17.19 -44.87 25.01
CA ASN A 812 -17.51 -43.94 26.11
C ASN A 812 -16.96 -42.51 25.83
N GLY A 813 -17.09 -42.01 24.58
CA GLY A 813 -16.69 -40.68 24.17
C GLY A 813 -15.18 -40.47 23.97
N LYS A 814 -14.36 -41.51 24.16
CA LYS A 814 -12.89 -41.46 23.88
C LYS A 814 -12.57 -42.16 22.58
N VAL A 815 -11.80 -41.49 21.74
CA VAL A 815 -11.31 -42.05 20.46
C VAL A 815 -10.45 -43.27 20.71
N ARG A 816 -10.81 -44.40 20.07
CA ARG A 816 -10.12 -45.69 20.24
C ARG A 816 -9.69 -46.34 18.94
N GLY A 817 -10.16 -45.84 17.84
CA GLY A 817 -9.83 -46.36 16.51
C GLY A 817 -10.71 -45.73 15.44
N ALA A 818 -10.83 -46.42 14.31
CA ALA A 818 -11.69 -46.02 13.22
C ALA A 818 -12.28 -47.32 12.56
N VAL A 819 -13.52 -47.25 12.10
CA VAL A 819 -14.18 -48.33 11.35
C VAL A 819 -14.43 -47.92 9.92
N LYS A 820 -14.12 -48.79 8.98
CA LYS A 820 -14.41 -48.63 7.54
C LYS A 820 -15.78 -49.24 7.24
N VAL A 821 -16.64 -48.46 6.61
CA VAL A 821 -17.96 -48.86 6.19
C VAL A 821 -18.27 -48.32 4.81
N ALA A 822 -19.17 -48.95 4.07
CA ALA A 822 -19.63 -48.39 2.81
C ALA A 822 -20.20 -46.97 3.03
N LYS A 823 -20.00 -46.06 2.07
CA LYS A 823 -20.44 -44.64 2.17
C LYS A 823 -21.95 -44.55 2.39
N ASP A 824 -22.69 -45.44 1.84
CA ASP A 824 -24.14 -45.58 1.90
C ASP A 824 -24.62 -46.62 2.92
N ALA A 825 -23.69 -47.06 3.80
CA ALA A 825 -23.99 -48.03 4.85
C ALA A 825 -25.14 -47.54 5.75
N SER A 826 -26.11 -48.44 5.98
CA SER A 826 -27.19 -48.15 6.92
C SER A 826 -26.63 -48.02 8.34
N ARG A 827 -27.42 -47.42 9.22
CA ARG A 827 -27.05 -47.25 10.63
C ARG A 827 -26.73 -48.59 11.28
N GLU A 828 -27.55 -49.59 10.98
CA GLU A 828 -27.38 -50.97 11.50
C GLU A 828 -26.04 -51.58 11.07
N VAL A 829 -25.62 -51.36 9.82
CA VAL A 829 -24.35 -51.83 9.32
C VAL A 829 -23.18 -51.15 10.00
N ILE A 830 -23.29 -49.82 10.25
CA ILE A 830 -22.28 -49.05 10.96
C ILE A 830 -22.17 -49.50 12.42
N GLU A 831 -23.30 -49.71 13.08
CA GLU A 831 -23.34 -50.21 14.45
C GLU A 831 -22.73 -51.63 14.57
N ALA A 832 -23.04 -52.51 13.63
CA ALA A 832 -22.48 -53.89 13.58
C ALA A 832 -20.96 -53.84 13.37
N ALA A 833 -20.48 -53.00 12.44
CA ALA A 833 -19.05 -52.82 12.17
C ALA A 833 -18.29 -52.30 13.41
N ALA A 834 -18.87 -51.31 14.12
CA ALA A 834 -18.25 -50.76 15.33
C ALA A 834 -18.19 -51.77 16.48
N LEU A 835 -19.22 -52.62 16.65
CA LEU A 835 -19.26 -53.68 17.65
C LEU A 835 -18.33 -54.89 17.31
N ALA A 836 -18.05 -55.10 16.02
CA ALA A 836 -17.12 -56.16 15.57
C ALA A 836 -15.67 -55.70 15.61
N ASP A 837 -15.37 -54.43 15.79
CA ASP A 837 -14.02 -53.88 15.78
C ASP A 837 -13.20 -54.31 17.01
N GLU A 838 -11.91 -54.60 16.79
CA GLU A 838 -10.99 -55.00 17.86
C GLU A 838 -10.88 -53.97 18.99
N ALA A 839 -11.05 -52.68 18.68
CA ALA A 839 -11.02 -51.63 19.69
C ALA A 839 -12.20 -51.75 20.66
N PHE A 840 -13.37 -52.17 20.19
CA PHE A 840 -14.50 -52.42 21.09
C PHE A 840 -14.21 -53.63 21.99
N ALA A 841 -13.68 -54.73 21.45
CA ALA A 841 -13.28 -55.91 22.24
C ALA A 841 -12.23 -55.52 23.31
N LYS A 842 -11.32 -54.64 23.00
CA LYS A 842 -10.22 -54.22 23.89
C LYS A 842 -10.65 -53.22 24.96
N PHE A 843 -11.49 -52.21 24.59
CA PHE A 843 -11.83 -51.07 25.46
C PHE A 843 -13.27 -51.11 26.00
N GLY A 844 -14.08 -52.08 25.58
CA GLY A 844 -15.46 -52.29 26.11
C GLY A 844 -15.51 -53.02 27.43
N GLU A 845 -14.37 -53.42 27.98
CA GLU A 845 -14.22 -54.09 29.28
C GLU A 845 -15.07 -55.39 29.38
N GLY A 846 -15.36 -56.05 28.25
CA GLY A 846 -16.21 -57.24 28.23
C GLY A 846 -17.70 -56.99 28.52
N LYS A 847 -18.13 -55.75 28.57
CA LYS A 847 -19.51 -55.33 28.82
C LYS A 847 -20.29 -55.23 27.48
N PRO A 848 -21.58 -55.54 27.47
CA PRO A 848 -22.39 -55.34 26.29
C PRO A 848 -22.62 -53.85 26.06
N ALA A 849 -22.72 -53.42 24.80
CA ALA A 849 -23.04 -52.05 24.46
C ALA A 849 -24.47 -51.69 24.92
N LYS A 850 -24.56 -50.62 25.70
CA LYS A 850 -25.86 -50.07 26.14
C LYS A 850 -26.49 -49.23 25.03
N LYS A 851 -25.66 -48.52 24.27
CA LYS A 851 -26.12 -47.64 23.21
C LYS A 851 -25.00 -47.42 22.21
N VAL A 852 -25.35 -47.38 20.92
CA VAL A 852 -24.45 -46.95 19.84
C VAL A 852 -25.01 -45.67 19.24
N ILE A 853 -24.18 -44.63 19.14
CA ILE A 853 -24.51 -43.32 18.60
C ILE A 853 -23.73 -43.15 17.31
N VAL A 854 -24.45 -43.11 16.22
CA VAL A 854 -23.88 -42.87 14.90
C VAL A 854 -24.06 -41.43 14.49
N VAL A 855 -22.97 -40.72 14.21
CA VAL A 855 -22.98 -39.40 13.55
C VAL A 855 -22.59 -39.62 12.09
N PRO A 856 -23.55 -39.51 11.16
CA PRO A 856 -23.31 -39.85 9.75
C PRO A 856 -22.07 -39.14 9.19
N GLY A 857 -21.21 -39.90 8.51
CA GLY A 857 -20.00 -39.36 7.84
C GLY A 857 -18.90 -38.89 8.80
N ARG A 858 -19.02 -39.02 10.13
CA ARG A 858 -18.04 -38.51 11.10
C ARG A 858 -17.54 -39.55 12.09
N LEU A 859 -18.41 -40.04 12.90
CA LEU A 859 -18.02 -40.98 13.99
C LEU A 859 -19.12 -41.94 14.39
N VAL A 860 -18.70 -43.00 15.06
CA VAL A 860 -19.58 -43.88 15.83
C VAL A 860 -19.05 -43.98 17.27
N ASN A 861 -19.94 -43.77 18.26
CA ASN A 861 -19.59 -43.87 19.66
C ASN A 861 -20.38 -45.01 20.32
N VAL A 862 -19.65 -45.98 20.82
CA VAL A 862 -20.20 -47.13 21.58
C VAL A 862 -20.14 -46.79 23.06
N VAL A 863 -21.31 -46.81 23.75
CA VAL A 863 -21.43 -46.60 25.18
C VAL A 863 -21.63 -47.95 25.85
N VAL A 864 -20.80 -48.31 26.78
CA VAL A 864 -20.85 -49.56 27.58
C VAL A 864 -21.24 -49.35 29.03
#